data_55c8ad43a5d48c61a69be39ec429addb
#
_entry.id   55c8ad43a5d48c61a69be39ec429addb
#
_cell.length_a   1.000
_cell.length_b   1.000
_cell.length_c   1.000
_cell.angle_alpha   90.00
_cell.angle_beta   90.00
_cell.angle_gamma   90.00
#
_symmetry.space_group_name_H-M   'P 1'
#
loop_
_entity.id
_entity.type
_entity.pdbx_description
1 polymer ?
#
loop_
_entity_poly.entity_id
_entity_poly.type
_entity_poly.pdbx_seq_one_letter_code
_entity_poly.pdbx_strand_id
1 'polypeptide(L)'
;MCEWKGYNLIIHIKEYVKEINVSEELYMNSVVSFFSAFNPRYIMPFFTALSVILTSIFSMFIPAEPQGHIFTPPAEQDATAEVFEITDEYVIVVSATASEAEKTAAKLLQDTFKEINGTQVGIITDSTQITEKEISIGKNNREYDDTVDYAALGDEGVCIKTAGDDIAITGGEKRGTLYAAYTFLEEYFGYRRFTTDLTVIPEAEKLLVPVAIDYTYVPPFMFRQTDWYGTTDKEYKVANRLNDGTMAESLGGGVEYAGPFCHTFSSLVPTSLIETEPELFALGVQNGERTTDQLCLTNPKTLEIAKATVREWLADNPDAAFVSVTQNDNSNYCICDACAQIDDAEGSHAGTMIRFVNAIADDIRDDYPDVLVDTFAYLDGYTRQAPQITVPRDNVVIRLCSIECKFSAPMDSGYSEDNERFIQDLKDWSAISDHLFVWDYTTDYSGFLLPFGNFGAIQRNLQIFAEHDVIGVFEEGVSGRNADGEFAALRCYMLSRLMWDPYQDVDKLMYEFCEAYYGAGYQNIIDFINGIDENNGFGFNIIQYWLIFPEHVNMEYGLGCFDKYYSTTILDIDNKQIKEFDALWENAIAEAETDWQKENVKRSQICWRYWKANLKKGEFSSLNECKRREENEKLYNDMVHFGITTLMISNVRHTGRLTETPDFVAVPSEWVQSR
;
A
#
# COMPACT_ATOMS: atom_id res chain seq x y z
N MET A 1 33.20 -8.41 -33.45
CA MET A 1 32.63 -8.05 -32.14
C MET A 1 32.35 -6.54 -31.99
N CYS A 2 32.85 -5.66 -32.85
CA CYS A 2 32.53 -4.19 -32.79
C CYS A 2 31.29 -3.79 -33.63
N GLU A 3 30.81 -4.58 -34.55
CA GLU A 3 29.64 -4.24 -35.40
C GLU A 3 28.29 -4.47 -34.72
N TRP A 4 28.23 -5.35 -33.73
CA TRP A 4 26.96 -5.72 -33.07
C TRP A 4 26.46 -4.65 -32.06
N LYS A 5 27.36 -3.92 -31.43
CA LYS A 5 26.96 -2.86 -30.45
C LYS A 5 26.40 -1.59 -31.09
N GLY A 6 26.78 -1.32 -32.36
CA GLY A 6 26.24 -0.18 -33.10
C GLY A 6 24.80 -0.39 -33.60
N TYR A 7 24.41 -1.62 -33.88
CA TYR A 7 23.07 -1.94 -34.42
C TYR A 7 21.97 -1.82 -33.35
N ASN A 8 22.26 -2.24 -32.13
CA ASN A 8 21.30 -2.11 -31.02
C ASN A 8 21.08 -0.65 -30.60
N LEU A 9 22.11 0.18 -30.60
CA LEU A 9 21.98 1.60 -30.30
C LEU A 9 21.11 2.35 -31.34
N ILE A 10 21.23 1.97 -32.62
CA ILE A 10 20.44 2.57 -33.72
C ILE A 10 18.96 2.15 -33.63
N ILE A 11 18.67 0.95 -33.15
CA ILE A 11 17.30 0.47 -32.97
C ILE A 11 16.62 1.22 -31.82
N HIS A 12 17.28 1.36 -30.67
CA HIS A 12 16.76 2.14 -29.54
C HIS A 12 16.58 3.64 -29.85
N ILE A 13 17.52 4.25 -30.59
CA ILE A 13 17.35 5.64 -31.04
C ILE A 13 16.19 5.77 -32.02
N LYS A 14 15.91 4.75 -32.86
CA LYS A 14 14.77 4.78 -33.77
C LYS A 14 13.42 4.66 -33.10
N GLU A 15 13.33 3.89 -32.04
CA GLU A 15 12.10 3.80 -31.22
C GLU A 15 11.87 5.12 -30.50
N TYR A 16 12.87 5.69 -29.87
CA TYR A 16 12.80 6.97 -29.17
C TYR A 16 12.45 8.18 -30.07
N VAL A 17 12.95 8.20 -31.32
CA VAL A 17 12.65 9.28 -32.30
C VAL A 17 11.21 9.21 -32.83
N LYS A 18 10.57 8.03 -32.79
CA LYS A 18 9.12 7.91 -33.12
C LYS A 18 8.24 8.60 -32.09
N GLU A 19 8.64 8.55 -30.81
CA GLU A 19 7.89 9.19 -29.72
C GLU A 19 7.91 10.72 -29.78
N ILE A 20 8.97 11.36 -30.34
CA ILE A 20 9.07 12.83 -30.43
C ILE A 20 8.48 13.46 -31.70
N ASN A 21 7.78 12.71 -32.54
CA ASN A 21 7.07 13.24 -33.71
C ASN A 21 7.94 14.02 -34.73
N VAL A 22 9.24 13.73 -34.79
CA VAL A 22 10.16 14.28 -35.80
C VAL A 22 10.20 13.34 -37.01
N SER A 23 9.98 13.88 -38.21
CA SER A 23 9.94 13.05 -39.42
C SER A 23 11.26 12.28 -39.63
N GLU A 24 11.17 10.96 -39.78
CA GLU A 24 12.32 10.01 -39.97
C GLU A 24 13.23 10.45 -41.11
N GLU A 25 12.69 11.09 -42.13
CA GLU A 25 13.39 11.52 -43.34
C GLU A 25 14.33 12.71 -43.08
N LEU A 26 13.97 13.64 -42.20
CA LEU A 26 14.81 14.80 -41.85
C LEU A 26 16.01 14.37 -40.97
N TYR A 27 15.78 13.41 -40.08
CA TYR A 27 16.78 12.90 -39.18
C TYR A 27 17.82 12.01 -39.92
N MET A 28 17.37 11.06 -40.73
CA MET A 28 18.26 10.15 -41.44
C MET A 28 19.12 10.88 -42.50
N ASN A 29 18.58 11.85 -43.20
CA ASN A 29 19.34 12.64 -44.18
C ASN A 29 20.39 13.54 -43.48
N SER A 30 20.14 14.04 -42.32
CA SER A 30 21.10 14.82 -41.53
C SER A 30 22.22 13.96 -40.96
N VAL A 31 21.89 12.75 -40.46
CA VAL A 31 22.84 11.81 -39.88
C VAL A 31 23.75 11.22 -40.97
N VAL A 32 23.22 10.79 -42.11
CA VAL A 32 23.99 10.21 -43.22
C VAL A 32 24.91 11.27 -43.89
N SER A 33 24.44 12.49 -44.07
CA SER A 33 25.24 13.60 -44.59
C SER A 33 26.41 13.98 -43.68
N PHE A 34 26.19 13.88 -42.37
CA PHE A 34 27.21 14.17 -41.35
C PHE A 34 28.31 13.09 -41.30
N PHE A 35 27.95 11.80 -41.41
CA PHE A 35 28.91 10.71 -41.33
C PHE A 35 29.79 10.54 -42.57
N SER A 36 29.37 11.05 -43.71
CA SER A 36 30.15 10.96 -44.95
C SER A 36 31.32 11.96 -45.02
N ALA A 37 31.42 12.90 -44.06
CA ALA A 37 32.39 13.98 -44.09
C ALA A 37 33.61 13.82 -43.17
N PHE A 38 33.74 12.73 -42.37
CA PHE A 38 34.74 12.65 -41.32
C PHE A 38 35.69 11.45 -41.38
N ASN A 39 36.97 11.73 -40.99
CA ASN A 39 38.07 10.75 -40.92
C ASN A 39 37.94 9.86 -39.66
N PRO A 40 38.05 8.51 -39.75
CA PRO A 40 37.82 7.60 -38.61
C PRO A 40 38.64 7.81 -37.34
N ARG A 41 39.74 8.52 -37.39
CA ARG A 41 40.63 8.78 -36.22
C ARG A 41 40.09 9.80 -35.20
N TYR A 42 39.07 10.57 -35.59
CA TYR A 42 38.46 11.58 -34.70
C TYR A 42 37.03 11.20 -34.24
N ILE A 43 36.59 10.04 -34.59
CA ILE A 43 35.21 9.61 -34.34
C ILE A 43 34.93 9.36 -32.84
N MET A 44 35.84 8.74 -32.09
CA MET A 44 35.66 8.42 -30.67
C MET A 44 35.53 9.65 -29.74
N PRO A 45 36.44 10.65 -29.77
CA PRO A 45 36.26 11.86 -28.95
C PRO A 45 35.05 12.69 -29.34
N PHE A 46 34.65 12.64 -30.62
CA PHE A 46 33.47 13.31 -31.13
C PHE A 46 32.16 12.65 -30.63
N PHE A 47 32.09 11.34 -30.61
CA PHE A 47 30.94 10.60 -30.07
C PHE A 47 30.80 10.82 -28.56
N THR A 48 31.88 10.91 -27.83
CA THR A 48 31.83 11.24 -26.40
C THR A 48 31.35 12.68 -26.17
N ALA A 49 31.84 13.65 -26.95
CA ALA A 49 31.37 15.03 -26.87
C ALA A 49 29.92 15.20 -27.36
N LEU A 50 29.53 14.49 -28.43
CA LEU A 50 28.17 14.52 -28.96
C LEU A 50 27.19 13.81 -28.01
N SER A 51 27.58 12.71 -27.39
CA SER A 51 26.81 12.03 -26.35
C SER A 51 26.58 12.99 -25.16
N VAL A 52 27.60 13.65 -24.67
CA VAL A 52 27.48 14.64 -23.58
C VAL A 52 26.59 15.83 -23.98
N ILE A 53 26.74 16.34 -25.21
CA ILE A 53 25.90 17.46 -25.72
C ILE A 53 24.46 17.00 -25.93
N LEU A 54 24.23 15.81 -26.48
CA LEU A 54 22.89 15.26 -26.65
C LEU A 54 22.25 14.95 -25.28
N THR A 55 22.98 14.37 -24.36
CA THR A 55 22.49 14.16 -22.99
C THR A 55 22.15 15.49 -22.30
N SER A 56 22.97 16.52 -22.47
CA SER A 56 22.71 17.87 -21.92
C SER A 56 21.55 18.60 -22.63
N ILE A 57 21.34 18.36 -23.92
CA ILE A 57 20.19 18.91 -24.68
C ILE A 57 18.93 18.12 -24.32
N PHE A 58 19.00 16.80 -24.17
CA PHE A 58 17.86 15.97 -23.76
C PHE A 58 17.44 16.25 -22.32
N SER A 59 18.38 16.49 -21.40
CA SER A 59 18.03 16.89 -20.03
C SER A 59 17.36 18.29 -19.94
N MET A 60 17.45 19.12 -20.97
CA MET A 60 16.72 20.40 -21.06
C MET A 60 15.29 20.25 -21.63
N PHE A 61 14.94 19.08 -22.18
CA PHE A 61 13.63 18.79 -22.77
C PHE A 61 12.89 17.64 -22.10
N ILE A 62 13.49 17.02 -21.09
CA ILE A 62 12.73 16.13 -20.20
C ILE A 62 11.87 17.05 -19.33
N PRO A 63 10.52 16.96 -19.38
CA PRO A 63 9.71 17.63 -18.39
C PRO A 63 10.23 17.29 -17.00
N ALA A 64 10.34 18.27 -16.12
CA ALA A 64 10.62 17.97 -14.71
C ALA A 64 9.67 16.87 -14.27
N GLU A 65 10.20 15.78 -13.72
CA GLU A 65 9.37 14.69 -13.23
C GLU A 65 8.30 15.28 -12.30
N PRO A 66 7.02 14.93 -12.47
CA PRO A 66 6.00 15.38 -11.55
C PRO A 66 6.34 14.79 -10.20
N GLN A 67 6.86 15.61 -9.32
CA GLN A 67 7.20 15.22 -7.96
C GLN A 67 5.90 14.94 -7.20
N GLY A 68 5.92 13.96 -6.33
CA GLY A 68 4.89 13.76 -5.35
C GLY A 68 4.78 14.96 -4.40
N HIS A 69 3.86 14.91 -3.46
CA HIS A 69 3.72 15.92 -2.43
C HIS A 69 5.00 16.03 -1.59
N ILE A 70 5.49 17.24 -1.39
CA ILE A 70 6.62 17.55 -0.49
C ILE A 70 6.04 18.02 0.83
N PHE A 71 6.39 17.33 1.92
CA PHE A 71 5.85 17.61 3.24
C PHE A 71 6.37 18.92 3.80
N THR A 72 5.45 19.77 4.24
CA THR A 72 5.71 21.10 4.81
C THR A 72 5.01 21.25 6.16
N PRO A 73 5.46 22.16 7.06
CA PRO A 73 4.78 22.39 8.33
C PRO A 73 3.29 22.69 8.13
N PRO A 74 2.39 21.99 8.84
CA PRO A 74 0.95 22.21 8.73
C PRO A 74 0.57 23.63 9.15
N ALA A 75 -0.51 24.16 8.57
CA ALA A 75 -1.00 25.49 8.91
C ALA A 75 -1.53 25.54 10.35
N GLU A 76 -1.21 26.60 11.09
CA GLU A 76 -1.80 26.84 12.40
C GLU A 76 -3.31 27.08 12.25
N GLN A 77 -4.13 26.38 13.06
CA GLN A 77 -5.56 26.57 13.08
C GLN A 77 -5.95 27.61 14.14
N ASP A 78 -6.69 28.65 13.74
CA ASP A 78 -7.27 29.64 14.64
C ASP A 78 -8.48 29.05 15.39
N ALA A 79 -8.31 28.70 16.66
CA ALA A 79 -9.37 28.17 17.52
C ALA A 79 -10.09 29.30 18.26
N THR A 80 -11.18 29.81 17.70
CA THR A 80 -12.07 30.81 18.36
C THR A 80 -13.48 30.29 18.65
N ALA A 81 -13.69 28.97 18.69
CA ALA A 81 -15.02 28.39 18.97
C ALA A 81 -15.44 28.60 20.43
N GLU A 82 -16.73 28.87 20.65
CA GLU A 82 -17.33 28.79 21.95
C GLU A 82 -17.29 27.34 22.45
N VAL A 83 -16.90 27.13 23.72
CA VAL A 83 -16.68 25.79 24.30
C VAL A 83 -17.39 25.62 25.64
N PHE A 84 -17.74 24.39 25.99
CA PHE A 84 -18.13 23.97 27.32
C PHE A 84 -17.16 22.94 27.89
N GLU A 85 -17.22 22.66 29.20
CA GLU A 85 -16.30 21.76 29.89
C GLU A 85 -17.00 20.46 30.29
N ILE A 86 -16.44 19.29 29.92
CA ILE A 86 -16.84 18.00 30.48
C ILE A 86 -16.24 17.86 31.89
N THR A 87 -17.10 17.62 32.87
CA THR A 87 -16.76 17.48 34.30
C THR A 87 -17.28 16.15 34.86
N ASP A 88 -16.99 15.85 36.13
CA ASP A 88 -17.53 14.68 36.85
C ASP A 88 -19.08 14.67 36.98
N GLU A 89 -19.77 15.76 36.60
CA GLU A 89 -21.23 15.82 36.53
C GLU A 89 -21.81 15.09 35.30
N TYR A 90 -20.99 14.83 34.30
CA TYR A 90 -21.43 14.11 33.10
C TYR A 90 -21.60 12.62 33.35
N VAL A 91 -22.50 12.03 32.61
CA VAL A 91 -22.65 10.57 32.49
C VAL A 91 -22.60 10.14 31.05
N ILE A 92 -21.97 9.02 30.80
CA ILE A 92 -21.98 8.34 29.47
C ILE A 92 -23.22 7.43 29.46
N VAL A 93 -24.05 7.58 28.44
CA VAL A 93 -25.28 6.80 28.26
C VAL A 93 -25.14 5.85 27.09
N VAL A 94 -25.35 4.56 27.34
CA VAL A 94 -25.40 3.53 26.29
C VAL A 94 -26.77 2.87 26.26
N SER A 95 -27.18 2.26 25.16
CA SER A 95 -28.38 1.45 25.11
C SER A 95 -28.33 0.31 26.16
N ALA A 96 -29.47 -0.05 26.76
CA ALA A 96 -29.57 -1.26 27.57
C ALA A 96 -29.25 -2.55 26.75
N THR A 97 -29.33 -2.46 25.42
CA THR A 97 -29.00 -3.53 24.47
C THR A 97 -27.76 -3.21 23.62
N ALA A 98 -26.91 -2.28 24.10
CA ALA A 98 -25.71 -1.87 23.40
C ALA A 98 -24.82 -3.05 22.99
N SER A 99 -24.27 -2.97 21.79
CA SER A 99 -23.28 -3.92 21.28
C SER A 99 -22.01 -3.89 22.15
N GLU A 100 -21.15 -4.88 22.00
CA GLU A 100 -19.85 -4.89 22.67
C GLU A 100 -18.94 -3.75 22.16
N ALA A 101 -19.05 -3.37 20.90
CA ALA A 101 -18.31 -2.22 20.33
C ALA A 101 -18.77 -0.89 20.96
N GLU A 102 -20.07 -0.67 21.13
CA GLU A 102 -20.61 0.53 21.80
C GLU A 102 -20.18 0.61 23.28
N LYS A 103 -20.15 -0.53 23.98
CA LYS A 103 -19.61 -0.59 25.36
C LYS A 103 -18.12 -0.29 25.41
N THR A 104 -17.37 -0.77 24.41
CA THR A 104 -15.94 -0.45 24.28
C THR A 104 -15.74 1.05 24.02
N ALA A 105 -16.55 1.66 23.17
CA ALA A 105 -16.52 3.10 22.90
C ALA A 105 -16.76 3.92 24.18
N ALA A 106 -17.79 3.57 24.95
CA ALA A 106 -18.07 4.21 26.22
C ALA A 106 -16.91 4.08 27.22
N LYS A 107 -16.32 2.90 27.31
CA LYS A 107 -15.17 2.63 28.18
C LYS A 107 -13.93 3.39 27.73
N LEU A 108 -13.66 3.46 26.44
CA LEU A 108 -12.55 4.24 25.85
C LEU A 108 -12.64 5.71 26.25
N LEU A 109 -13.81 6.34 26.13
CA LEU A 109 -14.01 7.72 26.53
C LEU A 109 -13.78 7.90 28.05
N GLN A 110 -14.38 7.05 28.88
CA GLN A 110 -14.23 7.10 30.33
C GLN A 110 -12.76 7.01 30.75
N ASP A 111 -12.01 6.06 30.19
CA ASP A 111 -10.61 5.84 30.55
C ASP A 111 -9.73 6.99 30.06
N THR A 112 -9.98 7.50 28.85
CA THR A 112 -9.20 8.61 28.28
C THR A 112 -9.43 9.91 29.05
N PHE A 113 -10.67 10.26 29.43
CA PHE A 113 -10.94 11.45 30.24
C PHE A 113 -10.23 11.38 31.58
N LYS A 114 -10.28 10.23 32.24
CA LYS A 114 -9.54 9.99 33.46
C LYS A 114 -8.03 10.13 33.30
N GLU A 115 -7.48 9.71 32.16
CA GLU A 115 -6.05 9.81 31.88
C GLU A 115 -5.63 11.25 31.59
N ILE A 116 -6.45 12.04 30.87
CA ILE A 116 -6.15 13.46 30.56
C ILE A 116 -6.00 14.32 31.81
N ASN A 117 -6.95 14.25 32.74
CA ASN A 117 -6.95 15.16 33.90
C ASN A 117 -7.60 14.58 35.19
N GLY A 118 -7.96 13.31 35.18
CA GLY A 118 -8.58 12.63 36.32
C GLY A 118 -10.11 12.72 36.37
N THR A 119 -10.78 13.32 35.39
CA THR A 119 -12.27 13.43 35.32
C THR A 119 -12.90 12.03 35.32
N GLN A 120 -13.89 11.82 36.16
CA GLN A 120 -14.55 10.52 36.35
C GLN A 120 -16.03 10.62 35.95
N VAL A 121 -16.32 10.19 34.73
CA VAL A 121 -17.69 10.08 34.19
C VAL A 121 -18.26 8.69 34.47
N GLY A 122 -19.48 8.57 34.92
CA GLY A 122 -20.17 7.30 35.12
C GLY A 122 -20.71 6.75 33.78
N ILE A 123 -20.80 5.43 33.65
CA ILE A 123 -21.50 4.80 32.52
C ILE A 123 -22.83 4.24 33.00
N ILE A 124 -23.92 4.65 32.37
CA ILE A 124 -25.31 4.22 32.69
C ILE A 124 -25.99 3.73 31.42
N THR A 125 -27.15 3.07 31.58
CA THR A 125 -27.97 2.68 30.42
C THR A 125 -29.11 3.68 30.18
N ASP A 126 -29.61 3.70 28.97
CA ASP A 126 -30.75 4.53 28.56
C ASP A 126 -32.09 4.20 29.25
N SER A 127 -32.13 3.10 30.02
CA SER A 127 -33.24 2.81 30.94
C SER A 127 -33.27 3.75 32.15
N THR A 128 -32.18 4.50 32.41
CA THR A 128 -32.08 5.50 33.46
C THR A 128 -32.75 6.80 33.00
N GLN A 129 -33.36 7.54 33.96
CA GLN A 129 -33.95 8.84 33.66
C GLN A 129 -32.90 9.82 33.10
N ILE A 130 -33.32 10.63 32.12
CA ILE A 130 -32.49 11.67 31.49
C ILE A 130 -31.91 12.61 32.57
N THR A 131 -30.63 12.91 32.45
CA THR A 131 -29.89 13.87 33.29
C THR A 131 -29.56 15.14 32.46
N GLU A 132 -29.04 16.18 33.13
CA GLU A 132 -28.79 17.47 32.45
C GLU A 132 -27.51 17.47 31.60
N LYS A 133 -26.60 16.51 31.78
CA LYS A 133 -25.28 16.45 31.12
C LYS A 133 -24.98 15.03 30.71
N GLU A 134 -25.24 14.72 29.46
CA GLU A 134 -25.11 13.38 28.95
C GLU A 134 -24.15 13.32 27.75
N ILE A 135 -23.34 12.23 27.69
CA ILE A 135 -22.61 11.81 26.51
C ILE A 135 -23.31 10.53 26.01
N SER A 136 -24.13 10.68 25.00
CA SER A 136 -24.90 9.59 24.40
C SER A 136 -24.04 8.81 23.42
N ILE A 137 -23.90 7.48 23.60
CA ILE A 137 -23.06 6.61 22.80
C ILE A 137 -23.95 5.60 22.07
N GLY A 138 -23.77 5.56 20.74
CA GLY A 138 -24.50 4.64 19.88
C GLY A 138 -25.99 4.94 19.81
N LYS A 139 -26.75 4.02 19.21
CA LYS A 139 -28.19 4.13 19.06
C LYS A 139 -28.89 3.83 20.39
N ASN A 140 -29.65 4.80 20.92
CA ASN A 140 -30.36 4.66 22.18
C ASN A 140 -31.66 5.53 22.19
N ASN A 141 -32.32 5.70 23.31
CA ASN A 141 -33.59 6.43 23.40
C ASN A 141 -33.46 7.94 23.68
N ARG A 142 -32.31 8.55 23.40
CA ARG A 142 -32.12 10.00 23.54
C ARG A 142 -32.56 10.75 22.29
N GLU A 143 -32.91 12.04 22.42
CA GLU A 143 -33.51 12.84 21.32
C GLU A 143 -32.64 12.97 20.07
N TYR A 144 -31.35 12.70 20.19
CA TYR A 144 -30.42 12.78 19.06
C TYR A 144 -30.68 11.71 17.99
N ASP A 145 -31.18 10.53 18.36
CA ASP A 145 -31.41 9.41 17.45
C ASP A 145 -32.34 9.78 16.30
N ASP A 146 -33.35 10.64 16.57
CA ASP A 146 -34.28 11.11 15.54
C ASP A 146 -33.62 12.02 14.50
N THR A 147 -32.39 12.50 14.75
CA THR A 147 -31.65 13.43 13.87
C THR A 147 -30.52 12.75 13.07
N VAL A 148 -30.29 11.45 13.29
CA VAL A 148 -29.22 10.67 12.65
C VAL A 148 -29.77 9.79 11.55
N ASP A 149 -29.25 9.92 10.36
CA ASP A 149 -29.55 8.99 9.25
C ASP A 149 -28.65 7.75 9.33
N TYR A 150 -29.02 6.78 10.15
CA TYR A 150 -28.26 5.54 10.33
C TYR A 150 -28.11 4.73 9.04
N ALA A 151 -29.09 4.80 8.13
CA ALA A 151 -28.99 4.09 6.85
C ALA A 151 -27.86 4.66 5.97
N ALA A 152 -27.67 5.97 6.00
CA ALA A 152 -26.57 6.61 5.29
C ALA A 152 -25.19 6.34 5.91
N LEU A 153 -25.13 6.03 7.23
CA LEU A 153 -23.86 5.70 7.90
C LEU A 153 -23.35 4.28 7.57
N GLY A 154 -24.23 3.37 7.14
CA GLY A 154 -23.85 1.98 6.84
C GLY A 154 -23.24 1.25 8.04
N ASP A 155 -22.15 0.52 7.83
CA ASP A 155 -21.46 -0.25 8.88
C ASP A 155 -20.50 0.62 9.73
N GLU A 156 -19.92 1.68 9.14
CA GLU A 156 -18.73 2.34 9.71
C GLU A 156 -18.79 3.87 9.72
N GLY A 157 -19.77 4.49 9.09
CA GLY A 157 -19.92 5.93 9.12
C GLY A 157 -20.01 6.45 10.57
N VAL A 158 -19.52 7.65 10.80
CA VAL A 158 -19.44 8.28 12.13
C VAL A 158 -20.30 9.54 12.20
N CYS A 159 -20.91 9.80 13.35
CA CYS A 159 -21.69 11.01 13.59
C CYS A 159 -21.44 11.52 14.99
N ILE A 160 -21.04 12.80 15.12
CA ILE A 160 -20.79 13.48 16.39
C ILE A 160 -21.57 14.79 16.37
N LYS A 161 -22.43 14.99 17.36
CA LYS A 161 -23.26 16.20 17.47
C LYS A 161 -23.28 16.72 18.91
N THR A 162 -23.45 18.03 19.06
CA THR A 162 -23.73 18.66 20.32
C THR A 162 -25.08 19.37 20.30
N ALA A 163 -25.78 19.39 21.44
CA ALA A 163 -26.99 20.17 21.65
C ALA A 163 -27.01 20.73 23.10
N GLY A 164 -26.74 22.02 23.21
CA GLY A 164 -26.42 22.60 24.52
C GLY A 164 -25.11 22.01 25.03
N ASP A 165 -25.14 21.48 26.25
CA ASP A 165 -24.00 20.81 26.89
C ASP A 165 -23.98 19.28 26.64
N ASP A 166 -25.00 18.73 25.97
CA ASP A 166 -25.05 17.30 25.69
C ASP A 166 -24.30 16.94 24.42
N ILE A 167 -23.75 15.72 24.36
CA ILE A 167 -22.95 15.18 23.23
C ILE A 167 -23.56 13.88 22.78
N ALA A 168 -23.74 13.72 21.46
CA ALA A 168 -24.06 12.46 20.84
C ALA A 168 -22.86 11.97 20.03
N ILE A 169 -22.40 10.76 20.28
CA ILE A 169 -21.31 10.08 19.59
C ILE A 169 -21.85 8.74 19.11
N THR A 170 -22.16 8.63 17.82
CA THR A 170 -22.81 7.45 17.25
C THR A 170 -22.25 7.15 15.85
N GLY A 171 -22.67 6.04 15.27
CA GLY A 171 -22.20 5.64 13.95
C GLY A 171 -22.96 4.47 13.38
N GLY A 172 -22.42 3.93 12.30
CA GLY A 172 -22.95 2.76 11.58
C GLY A 172 -23.02 1.51 12.45
N GLU A 173 -23.69 0.50 11.93
CA GLU A 173 -24.19 -0.66 12.72
C GLU A 173 -23.11 -1.53 13.36
N LYS A 174 -21.90 -1.60 12.76
CA LYS A 174 -20.82 -2.48 13.26
C LYS A 174 -19.79 -1.70 14.08
N ARG A 175 -18.94 -0.94 13.37
CA ARG A 175 -17.78 -0.26 13.95
C ARG A 175 -17.97 1.25 14.10
N GLY A 176 -18.99 1.83 13.46
CA GLY A 176 -19.16 3.25 13.34
C GLY A 176 -19.14 4.00 14.67
N THR A 177 -19.85 3.51 15.70
CA THR A 177 -19.86 4.15 17.02
C THR A 177 -18.49 4.12 17.70
N LEU A 178 -17.76 3.01 17.60
CA LEU A 178 -16.39 2.93 18.15
C LEU A 178 -15.43 3.87 17.40
N TYR A 179 -15.56 3.95 16.07
CA TYR A 179 -14.79 4.89 15.27
C TYR A 179 -15.16 6.35 15.58
N ALA A 180 -16.44 6.65 15.85
CA ALA A 180 -16.87 7.98 16.29
C ALA A 180 -16.24 8.37 17.63
N ALA A 181 -16.13 7.44 18.58
CA ALA A 181 -15.46 7.68 19.85
C ALA A 181 -13.96 7.99 19.68
N TYR A 182 -13.25 7.23 18.85
CA TYR A 182 -11.86 7.54 18.50
C TYR A 182 -11.76 8.90 17.80
N THR A 183 -12.64 9.19 16.83
CA THR A 183 -12.65 10.49 16.12
C THR A 183 -12.87 11.65 17.09
N PHE A 184 -13.80 11.52 18.03
CA PHE A 184 -14.05 12.53 19.05
C PHE A 184 -12.81 12.79 19.93
N LEU A 185 -12.13 11.74 20.36
CA LEU A 185 -10.91 11.87 21.16
C LEU A 185 -9.74 12.46 20.35
N GLU A 186 -9.63 12.09 19.09
CA GLU A 186 -8.58 12.59 18.19
C GLU A 186 -8.74 14.07 17.87
N GLU A 187 -9.96 14.49 17.53
CA GLU A 187 -10.23 15.85 17.06
C GLU A 187 -10.27 16.88 18.20
N TYR A 188 -10.77 16.49 19.40
CA TYR A 188 -10.96 17.43 20.47
C TYR A 188 -9.97 17.30 21.64
N PHE A 189 -9.29 16.16 21.76
CA PHE A 189 -8.35 15.92 22.87
C PHE A 189 -6.96 15.49 22.44
N GLY A 190 -6.71 15.43 21.14
CA GLY A 190 -5.39 15.10 20.62
C GLY A 190 -4.94 13.67 20.85
N TYR A 191 -5.87 12.74 21.13
CA TYR A 191 -5.57 11.32 21.22
C TYR A 191 -4.95 10.84 19.89
N ARG A 192 -3.87 10.08 19.96
CA ARG A 192 -3.27 9.44 18.77
C ARG A 192 -2.67 8.09 19.14
N ARG A 193 -3.00 7.03 18.40
CA ARG A 193 -2.31 5.75 18.47
C ARG A 193 -1.40 5.60 17.26
N PHE A 194 -0.18 6.10 17.38
CA PHE A 194 0.80 6.14 16.29
C PHE A 194 1.37 4.77 15.93
N THR A 195 1.65 3.93 16.93
CA THR A 195 2.17 2.58 16.75
C THR A 195 1.51 1.62 17.74
N THR A 196 1.89 0.35 17.70
CA THR A 196 1.41 -0.67 18.64
C THR A 196 1.80 -0.37 20.09
N ASP A 197 2.89 0.38 20.29
CA ASP A 197 3.48 0.71 21.60
C ASP A 197 3.58 2.22 21.88
N LEU A 198 3.08 3.08 20.97
CA LEU A 198 3.01 4.51 21.15
C LEU A 198 1.58 5.03 21.02
N THR A 199 0.96 5.31 22.16
CA THR A 199 -0.28 6.10 22.24
C THR A 199 0.03 7.41 22.93
N VAL A 200 -0.39 8.53 22.33
CA VAL A 200 -0.28 9.87 22.93
C VAL A 200 -1.65 10.31 23.38
N ILE A 201 -1.73 10.68 24.66
CA ILE A 201 -2.91 11.28 25.29
C ILE A 201 -2.41 12.56 25.97
N PRO A 202 -2.63 13.74 25.38
CA PRO A 202 -2.15 14.99 25.94
C PRO A 202 -2.81 15.30 27.28
N GLU A 203 -2.01 15.72 28.27
CA GLU A 203 -2.56 16.28 29.52
C GLU A 203 -3.20 17.65 29.27
N ALA A 204 -4.36 17.90 29.88
CA ALA A 204 -5.05 19.17 29.79
C ALA A 204 -5.69 19.49 31.16
N GLU A 205 -5.73 20.76 31.57
CA GLU A 205 -6.40 21.16 32.80
C GLU A 205 -7.92 20.94 32.72
N LYS A 206 -8.50 21.07 31.53
CA LYS A 206 -9.95 21.02 31.27
C LYS A 206 -10.25 20.20 30.00
N LEU A 207 -11.35 19.46 30.05
CA LEU A 207 -11.89 18.78 28.89
C LEU A 207 -12.86 19.73 28.14
N LEU A 208 -12.35 20.50 27.19
CA LEU A 208 -13.11 21.51 26.45
C LEU A 208 -13.65 20.96 25.13
N VAL A 209 -14.95 21.17 24.89
CA VAL A 209 -15.66 20.71 23.70
C VAL A 209 -16.39 21.90 23.07
N PRO A 210 -16.34 22.06 21.72
CA PRO A 210 -17.13 23.09 21.03
C PRO A 210 -18.64 22.92 21.23
N VAL A 211 -19.35 24.04 21.43
CA VAL A 211 -20.82 24.03 21.65
C VAL A 211 -21.61 23.68 20.39
N ALA A 212 -21.00 23.73 19.21
CA ALA A 212 -21.66 23.50 17.93
C ALA A 212 -20.86 22.49 17.08
N ILE A 213 -20.97 21.21 17.45
CA ILE A 213 -20.47 20.10 16.63
C ILE A 213 -21.64 19.53 15.82
N ASP A 214 -21.48 19.44 14.51
CA ASP A 214 -22.35 18.69 13.60
C ASP A 214 -21.43 18.00 12.56
N TYR A 215 -20.79 16.91 12.98
CA TYR A 215 -19.83 16.18 12.19
C TYR A 215 -20.41 14.84 11.78
N THR A 216 -20.41 14.57 10.49
CA THR A 216 -20.80 13.28 9.91
C THR A 216 -19.80 12.93 8.83
N TYR A 217 -19.27 11.70 8.86
CA TYR A 217 -18.34 11.20 7.86
C TYR A 217 -18.61 9.74 7.56
N VAL A 218 -18.55 9.38 6.26
CA VAL A 218 -18.65 8.00 5.77
C VAL A 218 -17.41 7.74 4.94
N PRO A 219 -16.58 6.74 5.28
CA PRO A 219 -15.36 6.46 4.53
C PRO A 219 -15.69 5.99 3.11
N PRO A 220 -14.89 6.37 2.10
CA PRO A 220 -15.11 5.91 0.72
C PRO A 220 -14.84 4.42 0.55
N PHE A 221 -13.95 3.85 1.33
CA PHE A 221 -13.56 2.44 1.24
C PHE A 221 -14.22 1.62 2.35
N MET A 222 -15.07 0.67 1.98
CA MET A 222 -15.68 -0.30 2.92
C MET A 222 -14.69 -1.38 3.38
N PHE A 223 -13.61 -1.62 2.61
CA PHE A 223 -12.55 -2.57 2.92
C PHE A 223 -11.19 -1.86 2.88
N ARG A 224 -10.45 -1.90 3.99
CA ARG A 224 -9.18 -1.22 4.18
C ARG A 224 -8.18 -2.16 4.81
N GLN A 225 -7.20 -2.57 4.02
CA GLN A 225 -6.19 -3.54 4.42
C GLN A 225 -4.79 -3.03 4.06
N THR A 226 -3.86 -3.27 4.94
CA THR A 226 -2.42 -3.30 4.66
C THR A 226 -1.78 -4.40 5.49
N ASP A 227 -0.66 -4.94 5.06
CA ASP A 227 0.07 -5.98 5.77
C ASP A 227 1.37 -5.51 6.44
N TRP A 228 1.53 -4.17 6.58
CA TRP A 228 2.59 -3.61 7.40
C TRP A 228 2.48 -4.05 8.86
N TYR A 229 3.63 -4.18 9.53
CA TYR A 229 3.76 -4.79 10.88
C TYR A 229 2.72 -4.34 11.91
N GLY A 230 2.38 -3.05 11.97
CA GLY A 230 1.39 -2.51 12.92
C GLY A 230 0.06 -3.24 12.91
N THR A 231 -0.31 -3.84 11.78
CA THR A 231 -1.60 -4.52 11.57
C THR A 231 -1.71 -5.88 12.25
N THR A 232 -0.64 -6.40 12.85
CA THR A 232 -0.71 -7.59 13.71
C THR A 232 -1.42 -7.33 15.04
N ASP A 233 -1.49 -6.07 15.48
CA ASP A 233 -2.23 -5.61 16.67
C ASP A 233 -3.63 -5.14 16.27
N LYS A 234 -4.66 -5.85 16.75
CA LYS A 234 -6.06 -5.59 16.38
C LYS A 234 -6.60 -4.30 16.98
N GLU A 235 -6.13 -3.89 18.16
CA GLU A 235 -6.51 -2.62 18.78
C GLU A 235 -5.88 -1.44 18.02
N TYR A 236 -4.63 -1.60 17.54
CA TYR A 236 -3.99 -0.64 16.64
C TYR A 236 -4.80 -0.49 15.34
N LYS A 237 -5.18 -1.61 14.72
CA LYS A 237 -6.00 -1.59 13.49
C LYS A 237 -7.28 -0.80 13.67
N VAL A 238 -8.04 -1.10 14.71
CA VAL A 238 -9.33 -0.44 14.97
C VAL A 238 -9.15 1.04 15.29
N ALA A 239 -8.15 1.41 16.11
CA ALA A 239 -7.85 2.80 16.40
C ALA A 239 -7.47 3.60 15.13
N ASN A 240 -6.85 2.95 14.14
CA ASN A 240 -6.50 3.55 12.85
C ASN A 240 -7.47 3.17 11.70
N ARG A 241 -8.66 2.64 12.02
CA ARG A 241 -9.78 2.34 11.09
C ARG A 241 -9.46 1.30 10.01
N LEU A 242 -8.48 0.43 10.21
CA LEU A 242 -8.35 -0.78 9.41
C LEU A 242 -9.39 -1.81 9.85
N ASN A 243 -9.95 -2.56 8.91
CA ASN A 243 -11.10 -3.41 9.21
C ASN A 243 -11.00 -4.85 8.68
N ASP A 244 -9.90 -5.21 8.04
CA ASP A 244 -9.70 -6.54 7.46
C ASP A 244 -9.49 -7.64 8.51
N GLY A 245 -9.96 -8.84 8.19
CA GLY A 245 -9.74 -10.09 8.93
C GLY A 245 -10.54 -10.21 10.22
N THR A 246 -10.32 -11.30 10.93
CA THR A 246 -11.07 -11.63 12.15
C THR A 246 -10.78 -10.67 13.30
N MET A 247 -11.81 -10.04 13.83
CA MET A 247 -11.75 -9.18 15.02
C MET A 247 -12.83 -9.58 16.02
N ALA A 248 -12.61 -9.26 17.30
CA ALA A 248 -13.62 -9.49 18.35
C ALA A 248 -14.83 -8.55 18.18
N GLU A 249 -16.00 -8.98 18.66
CA GLU A 249 -17.20 -8.13 18.69
C GLU A 249 -17.01 -6.83 19.47
N SER A 250 -16.18 -6.85 20.52
CA SER A 250 -15.80 -5.65 21.28
C SER A 250 -15.03 -4.61 20.45
N LEU A 251 -14.47 -5.01 19.32
CA LEU A 251 -13.82 -4.17 18.31
C LEU A 251 -14.71 -3.94 17.08
N GLY A 252 -15.95 -4.40 17.10
CA GLY A 252 -16.94 -4.25 16.03
C GLY A 252 -16.89 -5.31 14.94
N GLY A 253 -16.19 -6.41 15.18
CA GLY A 253 -15.92 -7.44 14.18
C GLY A 253 -14.97 -6.96 13.07
N GLY A 254 -14.66 -7.82 12.15
CA GLY A 254 -13.83 -7.52 10.98
C GLY A 254 -14.54 -7.82 9.67
N VAL A 255 -13.92 -7.49 8.56
CA VAL A 255 -14.36 -7.87 7.22
C VAL A 255 -13.57 -9.11 6.82
N GLU A 256 -14.26 -10.23 6.66
CA GLU A 256 -13.64 -11.55 6.49
C GLU A 256 -13.88 -12.13 5.11
N TYR A 257 -12.95 -12.99 4.70
CA TYR A 257 -13.07 -13.84 3.52
C TYR A 257 -13.41 -15.28 3.94
N ALA A 258 -14.35 -15.91 3.23
CA ALA A 258 -14.51 -17.34 3.27
C ALA A 258 -13.43 -18.01 2.40
N GLY A 259 -12.62 -18.88 3.01
CA GLY A 259 -11.48 -19.51 2.34
C GLY A 259 -10.28 -18.59 2.16
N PRO A 260 -9.38 -18.89 1.21
CA PRO A 260 -8.16 -18.09 0.99
C PRO A 260 -8.48 -16.70 0.41
N PHE A 261 -7.64 -15.71 0.74
CA PHE A 261 -7.78 -14.31 0.34
C PHE A 261 -7.49 -14.07 -1.15
N CYS A 262 -6.54 -14.80 -1.75
CA CYS A 262 -6.11 -14.60 -3.13
C CYS A 262 -5.48 -15.87 -3.70
N HIS A 263 -5.26 -15.89 -5.05
CA HIS A 263 -4.62 -17.00 -5.78
C HIS A 263 -5.28 -18.36 -5.50
N THR A 264 -6.62 -18.39 -5.59
CA THR A 264 -7.43 -19.47 -5.05
C THR A 264 -7.62 -20.68 -5.97
N PHE A 265 -7.25 -20.59 -7.26
CA PHE A 265 -7.51 -21.64 -8.23
C PHE A 265 -6.97 -23.01 -7.81
N SER A 266 -5.78 -23.07 -7.22
CA SER A 266 -5.19 -24.32 -6.71
C SER A 266 -5.94 -24.90 -5.50
N SER A 267 -6.70 -24.07 -4.79
CA SER A 267 -7.54 -24.46 -3.65
C SER A 267 -8.97 -24.75 -4.07
N LEU A 268 -9.48 -24.07 -5.12
CA LEU A 268 -10.80 -24.28 -5.68
C LEU A 268 -10.94 -25.65 -6.35
N VAL A 269 -9.90 -26.07 -7.10
CA VAL A 269 -9.86 -27.36 -7.77
C VAL A 269 -8.60 -28.11 -7.34
N PRO A 270 -8.73 -29.25 -6.64
CA PRO A 270 -7.58 -29.99 -6.16
C PRO A 270 -6.57 -30.33 -7.26
N THR A 271 -5.34 -29.87 -7.12
CA THR A 271 -4.27 -30.03 -8.14
C THR A 271 -3.93 -31.49 -8.43
N SER A 272 -4.22 -32.42 -7.52
CA SER A 272 -4.06 -33.87 -7.73
C SER A 272 -4.92 -34.44 -8.85
N LEU A 273 -6.00 -33.75 -9.22
CA LEU A 273 -6.86 -34.18 -10.34
C LEU A 273 -6.18 -34.08 -11.70
N ILE A 274 -5.05 -33.41 -11.84
CA ILE A 274 -4.29 -33.33 -13.10
C ILE A 274 -3.90 -34.72 -13.62
N GLU A 275 -3.66 -35.68 -12.74
CA GLU A 275 -3.27 -37.05 -13.11
C GLU A 275 -4.39 -37.85 -13.76
N THR A 276 -5.65 -37.57 -13.42
CA THR A 276 -6.83 -38.31 -13.86
C THR A 276 -7.75 -37.51 -14.79
N GLU A 277 -7.76 -36.19 -14.65
CA GLU A 277 -8.66 -35.27 -15.34
C GLU A 277 -7.90 -34.00 -15.77
N PRO A 278 -6.88 -34.12 -16.63
CA PRO A 278 -6.05 -32.98 -17.03
C PRO A 278 -6.84 -31.85 -17.71
N GLU A 279 -8.00 -32.15 -18.30
CA GLU A 279 -8.88 -31.15 -18.96
C GLU A 279 -9.51 -30.14 -18.00
N LEU A 280 -9.45 -30.36 -16.70
CA LEU A 280 -9.87 -29.38 -15.69
C LEU A 280 -8.90 -28.18 -15.61
N PHE A 281 -7.68 -28.38 -16.03
CA PHE A 281 -6.59 -27.41 -15.93
C PHE A 281 -6.29 -26.76 -17.28
N ALA A 282 -5.67 -25.60 -17.25
CA ALA A 282 -5.31 -24.84 -18.43
C ALA A 282 -4.42 -25.63 -19.39
N LEU A 283 -4.72 -25.55 -20.68
CA LEU A 283 -3.74 -25.80 -21.73
C LEU A 283 -2.89 -24.54 -21.82
N GLY A 284 -1.75 -24.53 -21.12
CA GLY A 284 -1.00 -23.31 -20.83
C GLY A 284 -0.37 -22.67 -22.07
N VAL A 285 -0.49 -21.35 -22.18
CA VAL A 285 0.07 -20.58 -23.30
C VAL A 285 1.60 -20.69 -23.42
N GLN A 286 2.29 -20.88 -22.30
CA GLN A 286 3.75 -20.90 -22.24
C GLN A 286 4.36 -22.19 -22.82
N ASN A 287 3.69 -23.33 -22.70
CA ASN A 287 4.25 -24.64 -23.09
C ASN A 287 3.31 -25.49 -23.94
N GLY A 288 2.05 -25.14 -24.09
CA GLY A 288 1.05 -25.93 -24.83
C GLY A 288 0.70 -27.26 -24.16
N GLU A 289 0.95 -27.40 -22.86
CA GLU A 289 0.65 -28.57 -22.07
C GLU A 289 -0.38 -28.25 -20.96
N ARG A 290 -1.07 -29.26 -20.47
CA ARG A 290 -1.96 -29.10 -19.34
C ARG A 290 -1.15 -29.15 -18.04
N THR A 291 -1.20 -28.03 -17.29
CA THR A 291 -0.50 -27.87 -16.01
C THR A 291 -1.46 -27.34 -14.94
N THR A 292 -1.07 -27.47 -13.67
CA THR A 292 -1.83 -26.94 -12.54
C THR A 292 -1.64 -25.44 -12.32
N ASP A 293 -0.96 -24.74 -13.23
CA ASP A 293 -0.66 -23.31 -13.11
C ASP A 293 -1.93 -22.48 -13.12
N GLN A 294 -2.90 -22.82 -13.99
CA GLN A 294 -4.21 -22.18 -14.06
C GLN A 294 -5.30 -23.23 -14.33
N LEU A 295 -6.56 -22.83 -14.23
CA LEU A 295 -7.71 -23.67 -14.53
C LEU A 295 -8.20 -23.49 -15.97
N CYS A 296 -8.87 -24.51 -16.53
CA CYS A 296 -9.66 -24.37 -17.75
C CYS A 296 -11.06 -23.88 -17.42
N LEU A 297 -11.30 -22.56 -17.53
CA LEU A 297 -12.51 -21.90 -17.05
C LEU A 297 -13.76 -22.18 -17.91
N THR A 298 -13.57 -22.74 -19.11
CA THR A 298 -14.67 -23.18 -19.99
C THR A 298 -15.10 -24.64 -19.77
N ASN A 299 -14.33 -25.39 -18.96
CA ASN A 299 -14.69 -26.77 -18.65
C ASN A 299 -15.84 -26.81 -17.61
N PRO A 300 -17.00 -27.38 -17.93
CA PRO A 300 -18.16 -27.39 -17.01
C PRO A 300 -17.87 -28.13 -15.70
N LYS A 301 -17.01 -29.14 -15.70
CA LYS A 301 -16.67 -29.89 -14.48
C LYS A 301 -15.76 -29.06 -13.56
N THR A 302 -14.87 -28.26 -14.13
CA THR A 302 -14.09 -27.27 -13.35
C THR A 302 -15.02 -26.32 -12.61
N LEU A 303 -16.04 -25.80 -13.29
CA LEU A 303 -17.03 -24.90 -12.69
C LEU A 303 -17.80 -25.58 -11.56
N GLU A 304 -18.29 -26.82 -11.76
CA GLU A 304 -19.04 -27.55 -10.73
C GLU A 304 -18.20 -27.84 -9.48
N ILE A 305 -16.93 -28.19 -9.64
CA ILE A 305 -16.01 -28.38 -8.50
C ILE A 305 -15.80 -27.05 -7.76
N ALA A 306 -15.55 -25.97 -8.51
CA ALA A 306 -15.34 -24.65 -7.92
C ALA A 306 -16.56 -24.15 -7.12
N LYS A 307 -17.78 -24.32 -7.66
CA LYS A 307 -19.01 -24.00 -6.94
C LYS A 307 -19.15 -24.79 -5.64
N ALA A 308 -18.87 -26.09 -5.67
CA ALA A 308 -18.94 -26.93 -4.48
C ALA A 308 -17.94 -26.46 -3.41
N THR A 309 -16.71 -26.13 -3.80
CA THR A 309 -15.66 -25.63 -2.88
C THR A 309 -16.04 -24.26 -2.29
N VAL A 310 -16.55 -23.33 -3.11
CA VAL A 310 -17.01 -22.01 -2.62
C VAL A 310 -18.13 -22.18 -1.59
N ARG A 311 -19.10 -23.06 -1.84
CA ARG A 311 -20.17 -23.35 -0.87
C ARG A 311 -19.63 -23.99 0.43
N GLU A 312 -18.60 -24.83 0.35
CA GLU A 312 -17.95 -25.40 1.52
C GLU A 312 -17.28 -24.29 2.36
N TRP A 313 -16.52 -23.39 1.72
CA TRP A 313 -15.89 -22.26 2.41
C TRP A 313 -16.90 -21.33 3.09
N LEU A 314 -18.02 -21.02 2.41
CA LEU A 314 -19.09 -20.19 2.98
C LEU A 314 -19.84 -20.89 4.12
N ALA A 315 -20.00 -22.21 4.06
CA ALA A 315 -20.58 -22.97 5.15
C ALA A 315 -19.68 -23.00 6.39
N ASP A 316 -18.36 -23.00 6.20
CA ASP A 316 -17.37 -22.96 7.28
C ASP A 316 -17.22 -21.56 7.89
N ASN A 317 -17.51 -20.49 7.11
CA ASN A 317 -17.51 -19.11 7.59
C ASN A 317 -18.75 -18.36 7.07
N PRO A 318 -19.91 -18.54 7.71
CA PRO A 318 -21.18 -17.97 7.26
C PRO A 318 -21.29 -16.42 7.42
N ASP A 319 -20.43 -15.83 8.23
CA ASP A 319 -20.39 -14.37 8.46
C ASP A 319 -19.40 -13.64 7.53
N ALA A 320 -18.74 -14.36 6.61
CA ALA A 320 -17.82 -13.78 5.66
C ALA A 320 -18.53 -12.79 4.72
N ALA A 321 -17.89 -11.65 4.48
CA ALA A 321 -18.35 -10.65 3.51
C ALA A 321 -17.92 -11.00 2.08
N PHE A 322 -16.84 -11.76 1.92
CA PHE A 322 -16.23 -12.07 0.63
C PHE A 322 -15.87 -13.54 0.47
N VAL A 323 -15.86 -13.99 -0.77
CA VAL A 323 -15.18 -15.22 -1.19
C VAL A 323 -14.33 -14.92 -2.43
N SER A 324 -13.07 -15.38 -2.44
CA SER A 324 -12.16 -15.09 -3.53
C SER A 324 -12.14 -16.21 -4.57
N VAL A 325 -12.34 -15.86 -5.83
CA VAL A 325 -12.24 -16.73 -7.02
C VAL A 325 -11.21 -16.11 -7.96
N THR A 326 -9.94 -16.34 -7.68
CA THR A 326 -8.83 -15.61 -8.30
C THR A 326 -7.80 -16.54 -8.93
N GLN A 327 -7.24 -16.12 -10.06
CA GLN A 327 -6.16 -16.80 -10.75
C GLN A 327 -4.92 -17.01 -9.86
N ASN A 328 -4.15 -18.06 -10.13
CA ASN A 328 -2.85 -18.26 -9.49
C ASN A 328 -1.84 -17.20 -9.98
N ASP A 329 -0.77 -17.00 -9.21
CA ASP A 329 0.24 -15.96 -9.47
C ASP A 329 1.16 -16.30 -10.65
N ASN A 330 0.56 -16.38 -11.83
CA ASN A 330 1.25 -16.55 -13.11
C ASN A 330 0.31 -16.24 -14.30
N SER A 331 0.89 -16.03 -15.48
CA SER A 331 0.18 -15.74 -16.74
C SER A 331 0.05 -16.95 -17.67
N ASN A 332 0.12 -18.19 -17.17
CA ASN A 332 -0.01 -19.40 -18.00
C ASN A 332 -1.48 -19.78 -18.25
N TYR A 333 -2.26 -18.83 -18.79
CA TYR A 333 -3.69 -18.99 -19.06
C TYR A 333 -4.01 -20.07 -20.09
N CYS A 334 -5.27 -20.48 -20.15
CA CYS A 334 -5.72 -21.54 -21.03
C CYS A 334 -5.92 -21.09 -22.47
N ILE A 335 -5.26 -21.75 -23.42
CA ILE A 335 -5.39 -21.51 -24.86
C ILE A 335 -6.18 -22.62 -25.58
N CYS A 336 -6.99 -23.43 -24.88
CA CYS A 336 -7.84 -24.40 -25.59
C CYS A 336 -8.88 -23.67 -26.46
N ASP A 337 -9.37 -24.34 -27.52
CA ASP A 337 -10.27 -23.72 -28.52
C ASP A 337 -11.46 -22.98 -27.91
N ALA A 338 -12.04 -23.51 -26.81
CA ALA A 338 -13.20 -22.93 -26.16
C ALA A 338 -12.86 -21.65 -25.39
N CYS A 339 -11.72 -21.62 -24.68
CA CYS A 339 -11.24 -20.42 -24.00
C CYS A 339 -10.82 -19.34 -25.02
N ALA A 340 -10.00 -19.72 -26.02
CA ALA A 340 -9.54 -18.79 -27.04
C ALA A 340 -10.69 -18.15 -27.82
N GLN A 341 -11.74 -18.89 -28.15
CA GLN A 341 -12.91 -18.35 -28.86
C GLN A 341 -13.62 -17.24 -28.02
N ILE A 342 -13.69 -17.41 -26.71
CA ILE A 342 -14.29 -16.39 -25.82
C ILE A 342 -13.36 -15.19 -25.74
N ASP A 343 -12.08 -15.41 -25.45
CA ASP A 343 -11.10 -14.35 -25.26
C ASP A 343 -10.95 -13.49 -26.52
N ASP A 344 -10.93 -14.11 -27.72
CA ASP A 344 -10.93 -13.40 -29.00
C ASP A 344 -12.18 -12.52 -29.18
N ALA A 345 -13.34 -13.01 -28.77
CA ALA A 345 -14.59 -12.23 -28.86
C ALA A 345 -14.67 -11.08 -27.85
N GLU A 346 -14.11 -11.29 -26.66
CA GLU A 346 -14.09 -10.31 -25.56
C GLU A 346 -12.95 -9.29 -25.68
N GLY A 347 -11.95 -9.58 -26.54
CA GLY A 347 -10.73 -8.76 -26.66
C GLY A 347 -9.82 -8.80 -25.43
N SER A 348 -10.13 -9.67 -24.46
CA SER A 348 -9.40 -9.85 -23.19
C SER A 348 -9.66 -11.22 -22.59
N HIS A 349 -8.67 -11.80 -21.93
CA HIS A 349 -8.81 -13.04 -21.15
C HIS A 349 -9.71 -12.84 -19.91
N ALA A 350 -9.96 -11.60 -19.49
CA ALA A 350 -10.93 -11.28 -18.46
C ALA A 350 -12.35 -11.73 -18.82
N GLY A 351 -12.69 -11.80 -20.11
CA GLY A 351 -14.02 -12.30 -20.55
C GLY A 351 -14.30 -13.72 -20.11
N THR A 352 -13.37 -14.64 -20.30
CA THR A 352 -13.47 -16.01 -19.82
C THR A 352 -13.51 -16.07 -18.29
N MET A 353 -12.68 -15.25 -17.61
CA MET A 353 -12.67 -15.14 -16.15
C MET A 353 -14.01 -14.68 -15.61
N ILE A 354 -14.54 -13.55 -16.08
CA ILE A 354 -15.80 -12.97 -15.56
C ILE A 354 -16.99 -13.90 -15.82
N ARG A 355 -17.03 -14.62 -16.95
CA ARG A 355 -18.07 -15.63 -17.18
C ARG A 355 -18.05 -16.76 -16.15
N PHE A 356 -16.85 -17.23 -15.80
CA PHE A 356 -16.69 -18.27 -14.77
C PHE A 356 -17.09 -17.76 -13.38
N VAL A 357 -16.63 -16.56 -13.01
CA VAL A 357 -16.95 -15.92 -11.73
C VAL A 357 -18.43 -15.61 -11.63
N ASN A 358 -19.06 -15.05 -12.68
CA ASN A 358 -20.50 -14.79 -12.72
C ASN A 358 -21.33 -16.08 -12.48
N ALA A 359 -20.89 -17.22 -13.04
CA ALA A 359 -21.61 -18.48 -12.83
C ALA A 359 -21.51 -19.01 -11.40
N ILE A 360 -20.43 -18.67 -10.67
CA ILE A 360 -20.29 -18.94 -9.23
C ILE A 360 -21.12 -17.95 -8.43
N ALA A 361 -21.05 -16.66 -8.77
CA ALA A 361 -21.83 -15.60 -8.13
C ALA A 361 -23.35 -15.83 -8.24
N ASP A 362 -23.82 -16.25 -9.42
CA ASP A 362 -25.23 -16.64 -9.64
C ASP A 362 -25.63 -17.87 -8.79
N ASP A 363 -24.69 -18.81 -8.55
CA ASP A 363 -24.95 -20.03 -7.79
C ASP A 363 -25.17 -19.77 -6.28
N ILE A 364 -24.46 -18.79 -5.71
CA ILE A 364 -24.52 -18.52 -4.27
C ILE A 364 -25.51 -17.41 -3.88
N ARG A 365 -25.97 -16.61 -4.83
CA ARG A 365 -26.74 -15.38 -4.62
C ARG A 365 -27.95 -15.54 -3.69
N ASP A 366 -28.75 -16.60 -3.91
CA ASP A 366 -30.00 -16.79 -3.17
C ASP A 366 -29.77 -17.27 -1.74
N ASP A 367 -28.66 -18.00 -1.50
CA ASP A 367 -28.33 -18.58 -0.19
C ASP A 367 -27.43 -17.64 0.64
N TYR A 368 -26.64 -16.79 -0.02
CA TYR A 368 -25.69 -15.86 0.58
C TYR A 368 -25.80 -14.46 -0.07
N PRO A 369 -26.94 -13.75 0.13
CA PRO A 369 -27.24 -12.51 -0.60
C PRO A 369 -26.28 -11.35 -0.29
N ASP A 370 -25.63 -11.37 0.86
CA ASP A 370 -24.73 -10.32 1.33
C ASP A 370 -23.25 -10.59 1.02
N VAL A 371 -22.94 -11.76 0.39
CA VAL A 371 -21.58 -12.15 0.06
C VAL A 371 -21.21 -11.68 -1.34
N LEU A 372 -20.05 -11.01 -1.44
CA LEU A 372 -19.46 -10.60 -2.71
C LEU A 372 -18.39 -11.61 -3.16
N VAL A 373 -18.38 -11.94 -4.46
CA VAL A 373 -17.37 -12.81 -5.09
C VAL A 373 -16.26 -11.95 -5.66
N ASP A 374 -15.10 -12.00 -5.04
CA ASP A 374 -13.93 -11.23 -5.42
C ASP A 374 -13.13 -11.96 -6.52
N THR A 375 -12.71 -11.25 -7.56
CA THR A 375 -11.82 -11.77 -8.60
C THR A 375 -10.80 -10.73 -9.06
N PHE A 376 -9.69 -11.19 -9.64
CA PHE A 376 -8.61 -10.34 -10.10
C PHE A 376 -8.81 -9.78 -11.50
N ALA A 377 -8.44 -8.49 -11.68
CA ALA A 377 -7.98 -7.89 -12.91
C ALA A 377 -6.47 -7.66 -12.76
N TYR A 378 -5.66 -8.68 -13.16
CA TYR A 378 -4.25 -8.78 -12.78
C TYR A 378 -3.39 -9.30 -13.93
N LEU A 379 -2.22 -8.70 -14.10
CA LEU A 379 -1.21 -8.91 -15.13
C LEU A 379 -1.64 -8.43 -16.52
N ASP A 380 -0.79 -7.56 -17.08
CA ASP A 380 -0.90 -7.13 -18.49
C ASP A 380 -0.84 -8.35 -19.43
N GLY A 381 -1.73 -8.36 -20.42
CA GLY A 381 -1.89 -9.50 -21.32
C GLY A 381 -2.55 -10.75 -20.69
N TYR A 382 -3.13 -10.64 -19.49
CA TYR A 382 -3.98 -11.68 -18.92
C TYR A 382 -5.37 -11.11 -18.56
N THR A 383 -5.69 -10.85 -17.29
CA THR A 383 -7.05 -10.43 -16.89
C THR A 383 -7.16 -8.94 -16.53
N ARG A 384 -6.08 -8.14 -16.61
CA ARG A 384 -6.09 -6.73 -16.20
C ARG A 384 -7.05 -5.88 -17.05
N GLN A 385 -7.06 -6.10 -18.37
CA GLN A 385 -7.92 -5.34 -19.29
C GLN A 385 -9.39 -5.80 -19.21
N ALA A 386 -10.32 -4.86 -19.07
CA ALA A 386 -11.75 -5.13 -19.03
C ALA A 386 -12.26 -5.82 -20.33
N PRO A 387 -13.21 -6.76 -20.23
CA PRO A 387 -13.79 -7.44 -21.39
C PRO A 387 -14.79 -6.53 -22.12
N GLN A 388 -14.96 -6.75 -23.44
CA GLN A 388 -15.80 -5.91 -24.28
C GLN A 388 -17.30 -6.24 -24.21
N ILE A 389 -17.66 -7.46 -23.81
CA ILE A 389 -19.04 -7.97 -23.91
C ILE A 389 -19.58 -8.40 -22.54
N THR A 390 -18.79 -9.16 -21.79
CA THR A 390 -19.23 -9.74 -20.52
C THR A 390 -19.14 -8.70 -19.39
N VAL A 391 -20.23 -8.52 -18.65
CA VAL A 391 -20.33 -7.60 -17.51
C VAL A 391 -20.33 -8.40 -16.21
N PRO A 392 -19.61 -7.99 -15.17
CA PRO A 392 -19.69 -8.59 -13.85
C PRO A 392 -21.12 -8.55 -13.28
N ARG A 393 -21.48 -9.52 -12.43
CA ARG A 393 -22.73 -9.46 -11.65
C ARG A 393 -22.63 -8.42 -10.55
N ASP A 394 -23.78 -7.95 -10.05
CA ASP A 394 -23.89 -7.00 -8.93
C ASP A 394 -23.32 -7.52 -7.60
N ASN A 395 -23.12 -8.85 -7.45
CA ASN A 395 -22.41 -9.45 -6.33
C ASN A 395 -20.98 -9.91 -6.69
N VAL A 396 -20.35 -9.31 -7.71
CA VAL A 396 -18.96 -9.56 -8.09
C VAL A 396 -18.12 -8.32 -7.84
N VAL A 397 -16.97 -8.48 -7.19
CA VAL A 397 -15.94 -7.45 -7.00
C VAL A 397 -14.80 -7.69 -7.94
N ILE A 398 -14.38 -6.66 -8.66
CA ILE A 398 -13.17 -6.67 -9.47
C ILE A 398 -12.02 -6.05 -8.69
N ARG A 399 -11.00 -6.83 -8.37
CA ARG A 399 -9.78 -6.34 -7.72
C ARG A 399 -8.72 -6.06 -8.76
N LEU A 400 -8.60 -4.77 -9.13
CA LEU A 400 -7.60 -4.28 -10.08
C LEU A 400 -6.25 -4.12 -9.38
N CYS A 401 -5.19 -4.74 -9.93
CA CYS A 401 -3.85 -4.71 -9.36
C CYS A 401 -2.97 -3.71 -10.13
N SER A 402 -2.25 -2.85 -9.41
CA SER A 402 -1.38 -1.80 -9.96
C SER A 402 0.08 -2.24 -10.16
N ILE A 403 0.36 -3.55 -10.17
CA ILE A 403 1.73 -4.10 -10.12
C ILE A 403 2.68 -3.60 -11.23
N GLU A 404 2.14 -3.19 -12.39
CA GLU A 404 2.90 -2.62 -13.49
C GLU A 404 3.16 -1.12 -13.34
N CYS A 405 2.55 -0.46 -12.37
CA CYS A 405 2.69 0.98 -12.16
C CYS A 405 4.09 1.37 -11.65
N LYS A 406 4.43 2.62 -11.85
CA LYS A 406 5.57 3.28 -11.21
C LYS A 406 5.07 4.04 -10.00
N PHE A 407 5.51 3.63 -8.83
CA PHE A 407 4.98 4.09 -7.54
C PHE A 407 5.62 5.37 -7.03
N SER A 408 6.71 5.85 -7.65
CA SER A 408 7.45 7.03 -7.24
C SER A 408 6.75 8.37 -7.53
N ALA A 409 5.65 8.34 -8.28
CA ALA A 409 4.87 9.52 -8.60
C ALA A 409 3.38 9.17 -8.57
N PRO A 410 2.48 10.15 -8.37
CA PRO A 410 1.05 9.94 -8.49
C PRO A 410 0.65 9.31 -9.83
N MET A 411 -0.30 8.38 -9.80
CA MET A 411 -0.69 7.59 -10.99
C MET A 411 -1.23 8.46 -12.13
N ASP A 412 -1.83 9.62 -11.83
CA ASP A 412 -2.38 10.56 -12.81
C ASP A 412 -1.39 11.68 -13.21
N SER A 413 -0.14 11.61 -12.79
CA SER A 413 0.85 12.65 -13.04
C SER A 413 1.34 12.76 -14.49
N GLY A 414 1.01 11.78 -15.35
CA GLY A 414 1.56 11.69 -16.72
C GLY A 414 3.03 11.25 -16.78
N TYR A 415 3.56 10.77 -15.69
CA TYR A 415 4.97 10.37 -15.57
C TYR A 415 5.28 9.04 -16.31
N SER A 416 4.31 8.15 -16.43
CA SER A 416 4.51 6.80 -16.95
C SER A 416 3.32 6.33 -17.79
N GLU A 417 3.60 5.77 -18.97
CA GLU A 417 2.57 5.11 -19.79
C GLU A 417 1.91 3.94 -19.06
N ASP A 418 2.63 3.26 -18.16
CA ASP A 418 2.07 2.18 -17.34
C ASP A 418 1.03 2.72 -16.35
N ASN A 419 1.28 3.89 -15.74
CA ASN A 419 0.33 4.56 -14.87
C ASN A 419 -0.88 5.07 -15.67
N GLU A 420 -0.66 5.67 -16.84
CA GLU A 420 -1.76 6.12 -17.71
C GLU A 420 -2.65 4.94 -18.16
N ARG A 421 -2.04 3.78 -18.46
CA ARG A 421 -2.80 2.55 -18.77
C ARG A 421 -3.60 2.05 -17.57
N PHE A 422 -3.04 2.08 -16.37
CA PHE A 422 -3.75 1.70 -15.15
C PHE A 422 -4.97 2.61 -14.91
N ILE A 423 -4.81 3.92 -15.07
CA ILE A 423 -5.93 4.88 -14.98
C ILE A 423 -7.00 4.58 -16.04
N GLN A 424 -6.61 4.16 -17.24
CA GLN A 424 -7.58 3.77 -18.26
C GLN A 424 -8.30 2.45 -17.90
N ASP A 425 -7.55 1.44 -17.43
CA ASP A 425 -8.14 0.18 -16.96
C ASP A 425 -9.12 0.42 -15.79
N LEU A 426 -8.77 1.32 -14.86
CA LEU A 426 -9.64 1.71 -13.74
C LEU A 426 -10.97 2.30 -14.25
N LYS A 427 -10.92 3.19 -15.26
CA LYS A 427 -12.11 3.76 -15.90
C LYS A 427 -12.94 2.72 -16.66
N ASP A 428 -12.27 1.82 -17.38
CA ASP A 428 -12.96 0.81 -18.17
C ASP A 428 -13.68 -0.20 -17.26
N TRP A 429 -13.06 -0.60 -16.15
CA TRP A 429 -13.69 -1.45 -15.15
C TRP A 429 -14.81 -0.74 -14.38
N SER A 430 -14.64 0.55 -13.99
CA SER A 430 -15.71 1.34 -13.34
C SER A 430 -16.93 1.49 -14.24
N ALA A 431 -16.77 1.49 -15.56
CA ALA A 431 -17.87 1.60 -16.48
C ALA A 431 -18.77 0.36 -16.55
N ILE A 432 -18.30 -0.80 -16.10
CA ILE A 432 -18.99 -2.09 -16.22
C ILE A 432 -19.16 -2.86 -14.89
N SER A 433 -18.62 -2.36 -13.78
CA SER A 433 -18.70 -3.00 -12.46
C SER A 433 -19.14 -2.00 -11.41
N ASP A 434 -20.09 -2.41 -10.56
CA ASP A 434 -20.56 -1.61 -9.43
C ASP A 434 -19.59 -1.69 -8.22
N HIS A 435 -18.68 -2.68 -8.22
CA HIS A 435 -17.78 -2.96 -7.11
C HIS A 435 -16.34 -3.12 -7.61
N LEU A 436 -15.51 -2.13 -7.30
CA LEU A 436 -14.09 -2.15 -7.56
C LEU A 436 -13.28 -2.17 -6.27
N PHE A 437 -12.28 -3.03 -6.22
CA PHE A 437 -11.17 -2.98 -5.27
C PHE A 437 -9.88 -2.65 -6.02
N VAL A 438 -8.93 -2.06 -5.30
CA VAL A 438 -7.55 -1.90 -5.79
C VAL A 438 -6.60 -2.65 -4.87
N TRP A 439 -5.68 -3.38 -5.48
CA TRP A 439 -4.47 -3.92 -4.84
C TRP A 439 -3.30 -3.06 -5.29
N ASP A 440 -2.82 -2.21 -4.41
CA ASP A 440 -1.67 -1.33 -4.65
C ASP A 440 -0.43 -1.80 -3.88
N TYR A 441 0.74 -1.25 -4.22
CA TYR A 441 2.03 -1.70 -3.74
C TYR A 441 2.83 -0.55 -3.14
N THR A 442 3.27 -0.69 -1.89
CA THR A 442 3.80 0.42 -1.09
C THR A 442 5.26 0.27 -0.67
N THR A 443 5.96 -0.74 -1.16
CA THR A 443 7.36 -1.01 -0.81
C THR A 443 8.18 -1.51 -2.01
N ASP A 444 9.49 -1.55 -1.88
CA ASP A 444 10.38 -2.22 -2.82
C ASP A 444 10.52 -3.71 -2.46
N TYR A 445 9.85 -4.58 -3.21
CA TYR A 445 9.84 -6.02 -2.95
C TYR A 445 11.17 -6.71 -3.22
N SER A 446 12.05 -6.09 -3.99
CA SER A 446 13.42 -6.57 -4.20
C SER A 446 14.36 -6.16 -3.08
N GLY A 447 13.93 -5.25 -2.21
CA GLY A 447 14.74 -4.79 -1.09
C GLY A 447 13.95 -3.96 -0.08
N PHE A 448 13.22 -4.59 0.82
CA PHE A 448 12.32 -3.96 1.80
C PHE A 448 12.95 -2.84 2.63
N LEU A 449 14.28 -2.87 2.80
CA LEU A 449 15.03 -1.85 3.54
C LEU A 449 15.60 -0.74 2.65
N LEU A 450 15.40 -0.79 1.32
CA LEU A 450 15.86 0.31 0.47
C LEU A 450 14.96 1.53 0.64
N PRO A 451 15.52 2.75 0.64
CA PRO A 451 14.71 3.96 0.58
C PRO A 451 13.81 3.92 -0.65
N PHE A 452 12.51 4.06 -0.43
CA PHE A 452 11.48 3.96 -1.47
C PHE A 452 10.68 5.26 -1.52
N GLY A 453 11.06 6.14 -2.44
CA GLY A 453 10.52 7.49 -2.57
C GLY A 453 9.12 7.49 -3.17
N ASN A 454 8.10 7.21 -2.35
CA ASN A 454 6.70 7.23 -2.77
C ASN A 454 5.76 7.85 -1.71
N PHE A 455 6.27 8.38 -0.61
CA PHE A 455 5.43 8.99 0.41
C PHE A 455 4.56 10.11 -0.15
N GLY A 456 5.13 10.95 -1.03
CA GLY A 456 4.41 12.04 -1.69
C GLY A 456 3.37 11.61 -2.72
N ALA A 457 3.32 10.32 -3.11
CA ALA A 457 2.34 9.79 -4.06
C ALA A 457 1.12 9.14 -3.38
N ILE A 458 1.28 8.62 -2.15
CA ILE A 458 0.29 7.77 -1.45
C ILE A 458 -1.08 8.46 -1.39
N GLN A 459 -1.13 9.70 -0.91
CA GLN A 459 -2.41 10.40 -0.75
C GLN A 459 -3.13 10.57 -2.09
N ARG A 460 -2.43 11.03 -3.14
CA ARG A 460 -3.06 11.26 -4.43
C ARG A 460 -3.57 9.97 -5.06
N ASN A 461 -2.84 8.86 -4.91
CA ASN A 461 -3.29 7.56 -5.40
C ASN A 461 -4.60 7.12 -4.73
N LEU A 462 -4.71 7.25 -3.40
CA LEU A 462 -5.93 6.94 -2.67
C LEU A 462 -7.10 7.88 -3.03
N GLN A 463 -6.83 9.16 -3.31
CA GLN A 463 -7.84 10.08 -3.84
C GLN A 463 -8.33 9.65 -5.22
N ILE A 464 -7.43 9.22 -6.12
CA ILE A 464 -7.79 8.69 -7.43
C ILE A 464 -8.71 7.48 -7.29
N PHE A 465 -8.41 6.57 -6.37
CA PHE A 465 -9.28 5.41 -6.13
C PHE A 465 -10.67 5.82 -5.65
N ALA A 466 -10.75 6.76 -4.71
CA ALA A 466 -12.03 7.29 -4.23
C ALA A 466 -12.80 8.05 -5.34
N GLU A 467 -12.12 8.82 -6.20
CA GLU A 467 -12.71 9.54 -7.33
C GLU A 467 -13.28 8.62 -8.43
N HIS A 468 -12.89 7.33 -8.42
CA HIS A 468 -13.34 6.30 -9.37
C HIS A 468 -14.23 5.23 -8.72
N ASP A 469 -14.89 5.56 -7.61
CA ASP A 469 -15.86 4.70 -6.91
C ASP A 469 -15.26 3.34 -6.47
N VAL A 470 -13.94 3.28 -6.21
CA VAL A 470 -13.31 2.13 -5.58
C VAL A 470 -13.84 2.01 -4.15
N ILE A 471 -14.35 0.83 -3.80
CA ILE A 471 -14.96 0.58 -2.47
C ILE A 471 -14.06 -0.22 -1.53
N GLY A 472 -12.90 -0.68 -1.98
CA GLY A 472 -11.95 -1.41 -1.13
C GLY A 472 -10.52 -1.27 -1.62
N VAL A 473 -9.59 -1.19 -0.67
CA VAL A 473 -8.16 -1.02 -0.97
C VAL A 473 -7.32 -1.97 -0.13
N PHE A 474 -6.37 -2.64 -0.78
CA PHE A 474 -5.28 -3.35 -0.14
C PHE A 474 -3.96 -2.72 -0.54
N GLU A 475 -3.32 -2.05 0.40
CA GLU A 475 -2.00 -1.45 0.28
C GLU A 475 -0.96 -2.48 0.72
N GLU A 476 -0.47 -3.30 -0.23
CA GLU A 476 0.50 -4.34 0.06
C GLU A 476 1.84 -3.73 0.50
N GLY A 477 2.35 -4.20 1.63
CA GLY A 477 3.59 -3.76 2.21
C GLY A 477 4.57 -4.91 2.40
N VAL A 478 5.22 -4.93 3.57
CA VAL A 478 6.11 -6.03 3.97
C VAL A 478 5.31 -7.09 4.70
N SER A 479 4.90 -8.12 3.98
CA SER A 479 4.16 -9.27 4.52
C SER A 479 5.04 -10.10 5.46
N GLY A 480 5.33 -9.57 6.65
CA GLY A 480 6.17 -10.22 7.63
C GLY A 480 5.63 -10.06 9.05
N ARG A 481 5.99 -10.99 9.92
CA ARG A 481 5.58 -10.92 11.34
C ARG A 481 6.38 -9.91 12.14
N ASN A 482 7.39 -9.29 11.54
CA ASN A 482 8.30 -8.37 12.18
C ASN A 482 8.27 -7.00 11.47
N ALA A 483 8.73 -5.98 12.17
CA ALA A 483 8.78 -4.61 11.66
C ALA A 483 9.89 -4.42 10.60
N ASP A 484 9.88 -5.29 9.61
CA ASP A 484 10.78 -5.23 8.47
C ASP A 484 10.30 -4.13 7.51
N GLY A 485 11.22 -3.51 6.80
CA GLY A 485 10.90 -2.49 5.82
C GLY A 485 11.28 -1.07 6.23
N GLU A 486 11.41 -0.26 5.21
CA GLU A 486 11.79 1.13 5.31
C GLU A 486 10.64 1.95 5.91
N PHE A 487 10.91 2.68 6.99
CA PHE A 487 9.93 3.49 7.75
C PHE A 487 8.63 2.74 8.10
N ALA A 488 8.70 1.44 8.41
CA ALA A 488 7.54 0.56 8.55
C ALA A 488 6.40 1.12 9.44
N ALA A 489 6.75 1.73 10.59
CA ALA A 489 5.76 2.29 11.50
C ALA A 489 5.05 3.53 10.92
N LEU A 490 5.81 4.44 10.29
CA LEU A 490 5.28 5.62 9.63
C LEU A 490 4.39 5.23 8.43
N ARG A 491 4.84 4.29 7.59
CA ARG A 491 4.05 3.80 6.45
C ARG A 491 2.73 3.20 6.91
N CYS A 492 2.77 2.34 7.90
CA CYS A 492 1.56 1.73 8.46
C CYS A 492 0.56 2.79 8.95
N TYR A 493 1.04 3.81 9.67
CA TYR A 493 0.21 4.90 10.16
C TYR A 493 -0.37 5.73 9.02
N MET A 494 0.46 6.24 8.11
CA MET A 494 0.03 7.08 7.00
C MET A 494 -1.01 6.37 6.12
N LEU A 495 -0.73 5.12 5.72
CA LEU A 495 -1.64 4.32 4.90
C LEU A 495 -2.98 4.07 5.61
N SER A 496 -2.95 3.70 6.89
CA SER A 496 -4.18 3.45 7.65
C SER A 496 -5.07 4.70 7.72
N ARG A 497 -4.47 5.87 8.02
CA ARG A 497 -5.18 7.14 8.11
C ARG A 497 -5.73 7.60 6.76
N LEU A 498 -4.94 7.50 5.69
CA LEU A 498 -5.34 7.92 4.35
C LEU A 498 -6.33 6.94 3.68
N MET A 499 -6.31 5.65 4.00
CA MET A 499 -7.39 4.74 3.58
C MET A 499 -8.72 5.03 4.29
N TRP A 500 -8.69 5.54 5.54
CA TRP A 500 -9.90 6.01 6.21
C TRP A 500 -10.46 7.27 5.56
N ASP A 501 -9.60 8.27 5.37
CA ASP A 501 -9.97 9.54 4.73
C ASP A 501 -8.81 10.05 3.86
N PRO A 502 -8.88 9.87 2.54
CA PRO A 502 -7.83 10.29 1.62
C PRO A 502 -7.69 11.82 1.48
N TYR A 503 -8.61 12.58 2.05
CA TYR A 503 -8.61 14.05 1.98
C TYR A 503 -8.14 14.73 3.28
N GLN A 504 -7.61 13.95 4.24
CA GLN A 504 -6.98 14.48 5.45
C GLN A 504 -5.77 15.38 5.11
N ASP A 505 -5.44 16.27 6.04
CA ASP A 505 -4.17 17.03 5.97
C ASP A 505 -2.98 16.08 6.15
N VAL A 506 -2.36 15.74 5.02
CA VAL A 506 -1.25 14.78 4.97
C VAL A 506 0.02 15.32 5.63
N ASP A 507 0.23 16.63 5.59
CA ASP A 507 1.33 17.30 6.28
C ASP A 507 1.16 17.14 7.80
N LYS A 508 -0.05 17.38 8.30
CA LYS A 508 -0.36 17.18 9.72
C LYS A 508 -0.10 15.75 10.17
N LEU A 509 -0.54 14.74 9.38
CA LEU A 509 -0.29 13.33 9.70
C LEU A 509 1.21 13.00 9.78
N MET A 510 1.99 13.48 8.80
CA MET A 510 3.45 13.28 8.77
C MET A 510 4.13 13.92 9.96
N TYR A 511 3.80 15.18 10.24
CA TYR A 511 4.45 15.96 11.30
C TYR A 511 4.09 15.44 12.69
N GLU A 512 2.81 15.16 12.97
CA GLU A 512 2.36 14.62 14.27
C GLU A 512 3.04 13.27 14.57
N PHE A 513 3.12 12.38 13.57
CA PHE A 513 3.82 11.10 13.76
C PHE A 513 5.31 11.29 14.03
N CYS A 514 5.99 12.06 13.18
CA CYS A 514 7.44 12.23 13.28
C CYS A 514 7.85 12.92 14.58
N GLU A 515 7.11 13.94 15.02
CA GLU A 515 7.35 14.61 16.29
C GLU A 515 7.20 13.63 17.48
N ALA A 516 6.12 12.87 17.51
CA ALA A 516 5.87 11.91 18.60
C ALA A 516 6.89 10.76 18.62
N TYR A 517 7.28 10.26 17.44
CA TYR A 517 8.09 9.05 17.32
C TYR A 517 9.61 9.32 17.39
N TYR A 518 10.07 10.46 16.86
CA TYR A 518 11.49 10.82 16.81
C TYR A 518 11.91 11.93 17.77
N GLY A 519 10.95 12.65 18.38
CA GLY A 519 11.21 13.77 19.28
C GLY A 519 11.76 14.99 18.53
N ALA A 520 12.51 15.87 19.19
CA ALA A 520 12.99 17.15 18.63
C ALA A 520 13.76 17.03 17.32
N GLY A 521 14.32 15.86 17.02
CA GLY A 521 15.04 15.59 15.76
C GLY A 521 14.14 15.31 14.54
N TYR A 522 12.82 15.35 14.67
CA TYR A 522 11.86 14.91 13.66
C TYR A 522 12.00 15.63 12.31
N GLN A 523 12.31 16.93 12.30
CA GLN A 523 12.43 17.72 11.06
C GLN A 523 13.51 17.13 10.14
N ASN A 524 14.63 16.67 10.71
CA ASN A 524 15.69 16.05 9.92
C ASN A 524 15.20 14.75 9.21
N ILE A 525 14.26 14.03 9.81
CA ILE A 525 13.68 12.84 9.22
C ILE A 525 12.74 13.21 8.05
N ILE A 526 11.91 14.23 8.23
CA ILE A 526 11.03 14.73 7.17
C ILE A 526 11.87 15.29 6.00
N ASP A 527 12.92 16.05 6.29
CA ASP A 527 13.84 16.56 5.26
C ASP A 527 14.53 15.41 4.50
N PHE A 528 14.88 14.31 5.19
CA PHE A 528 15.40 13.12 4.54
C PHE A 528 14.34 12.46 3.63
N ILE A 529 13.11 12.28 4.08
CA ILE A 529 12.01 11.71 3.29
C ILE A 529 11.75 12.56 2.05
N ASN A 530 11.60 13.87 2.21
CA ASN A 530 11.44 14.81 1.11
C ASN A 530 12.61 14.72 0.13
N GLY A 531 13.83 14.67 0.65
CA GLY A 531 15.02 14.55 -0.18
C GLY A 531 15.11 13.22 -0.95
N ILE A 532 14.59 12.13 -0.42
CA ILE A 532 14.47 10.85 -1.15
C ILE A 532 13.40 10.96 -2.24
N ASP A 533 12.24 11.53 -1.96
CA ASP A 533 11.15 11.71 -2.93
C ASP A 533 11.58 12.66 -4.08
N GLU A 534 12.30 13.74 -3.78
CA GLU A 534 12.83 14.67 -4.79
C GLU A 534 13.92 14.07 -5.70
N ASN A 535 14.70 13.11 -5.19
CA ASN A 535 15.81 12.49 -5.92
C ASN A 535 15.50 11.05 -6.35
N ASN A 536 14.23 10.68 -6.34
CA ASN A 536 13.79 9.38 -6.78
C ASN A 536 13.82 9.34 -8.33
N GLY A 537 14.94 8.85 -8.86
CA GLY A 537 15.11 8.63 -10.29
C GLY A 537 14.32 7.40 -10.76
N PHE A 538 14.38 7.10 -12.05
CA PHE A 538 13.64 6.05 -12.75
C PHE A 538 13.15 4.89 -11.87
N GLY A 539 11.91 4.98 -11.37
CA GLY A 539 11.24 3.88 -10.71
C GLY A 539 10.91 2.79 -11.73
N PHE A 540 11.67 1.71 -11.73
CA PHE A 540 11.19 0.49 -12.40
C PHE A 540 10.08 -0.10 -11.54
N ASN A 541 8.99 -0.55 -12.16
CA ASN A 541 8.06 -1.43 -11.46
C ASN A 541 8.72 -2.82 -11.27
N ILE A 542 8.17 -3.61 -10.37
CA ILE A 542 8.70 -4.94 -10.02
C ILE A 542 8.85 -5.83 -11.27
N ILE A 543 7.88 -5.80 -12.17
CA ILE A 543 7.86 -6.64 -13.37
C ILE A 543 8.89 -6.16 -14.41
N GLN A 544 9.01 -4.86 -14.62
CA GLN A 544 10.00 -4.31 -15.56
C GLN A 544 11.42 -4.66 -15.11
N TYR A 545 11.69 -4.63 -13.82
CA TYR A 545 12.98 -5.07 -13.30
C TYR A 545 13.27 -6.54 -13.64
N TRP A 546 12.32 -7.43 -13.41
CA TRP A 546 12.46 -8.86 -13.72
C TRP A 546 12.60 -9.15 -15.21
N LEU A 547 11.94 -8.37 -16.07
CA LEU A 547 12.02 -8.51 -17.52
C LEU A 547 13.32 -7.94 -18.12
N ILE A 548 13.85 -6.85 -17.55
CA ILE A 548 15.05 -6.18 -18.04
C ILE A 548 16.33 -6.91 -17.58
N PHE A 549 16.29 -7.54 -16.42
CA PHE A 549 17.46 -8.19 -15.79
C PHE A 549 17.21 -9.65 -15.38
N PRO A 550 16.71 -10.52 -16.27
CA PRO A 550 16.40 -11.91 -15.90
C PRO A 550 17.62 -12.71 -15.43
N GLU A 551 18.84 -12.36 -15.90
CA GLU A 551 20.09 -12.97 -15.46
C GLU A 551 20.55 -12.53 -14.08
N HIS A 552 20.00 -11.44 -13.54
CA HIS A 552 20.33 -10.91 -12.21
C HIS A 552 19.42 -11.44 -11.13
N VAL A 553 18.32 -12.06 -11.50
CA VAL A 553 17.43 -12.82 -10.62
C VAL A 553 18.03 -14.19 -10.35
N ASN A 554 19.33 -14.26 -10.02
CA ASN A 554 19.91 -15.51 -9.57
C ASN A 554 19.61 -15.65 -8.07
N MET A 555 18.43 -16.17 -7.79
CA MET A 555 17.87 -16.36 -6.44
C MET A 555 18.66 -17.38 -5.60
N GLU A 556 19.76 -17.90 -6.10
CA GLU A 556 20.60 -18.86 -5.38
C GLU A 556 21.24 -18.24 -4.13
N TYR A 557 21.33 -16.90 -4.08
CA TYR A 557 22.01 -16.16 -3.00
C TYR A 557 21.15 -15.13 -2.26
N GLY A 558 19.86 -15.07 -2.50
CA GLY A 558 18.91 -14.24 -1.71
C GLY A 558 19.07 -12.72 -1.80
N LEU A 559 20.12 -12.22 -2.45
CA LEU A 559 20.46 -10.80 -2.61
C LEU A 559 20.87 -10.45 -4.05
N GLY A 560 20.60 -11.31 -5.01
CA GLY A 560 20.92 -11.09 -6.43
C GLY A 560 20.25 -9.86 -7.04
N CYS A 561 19.25 -9.31 -6.37
CA CYS A 561 18.57 -8.09 -6.76
C CYS A 561 19.37 -6.81 -6.50
N PHE A 562 20.40 -6.87 -5.67
CA PHE A 562 21.29 -5.72 -5.39
C PHE A 562 22.43 -5.62 -6.40
N ASP A 563 22.16 -5.98 -7.64
CA ASP A 563 23.17 -5.75 -8.65
C ASP A 563 23.47 -4.25 -8.78
N LYS A 564 24.68 -4.01 -9.20
CA LYS A 564 25.31 -2.69 -9.44
C LYS A 564 24.45 -1.65 -10.16
N TYR A 565 23.34 -2.04 -10.75
CA TYR A 565 22.46 -1.14 -11.48
C TYR A 565 21.26 -0.68 -10.66
N TYR A 566 20.78 -1.48 -9.71
CA TYR A 566 19.54 -1.19 -9.01
C TYR A 566 19.68 -0.07 -7.98
N SER A 567 20.68 -0.16 -7.10
CA SER A 567 20.93 0.87 -6.08
C SER A 567 21.44 2.22 -6.64
N THR A 568 21.89 2.24 -7.90
CA THR A 568 22.37 3.48 -8.55
C THR A 568 21.36 4.11 -9.50
N THR A 569 20.26 3.43 -9.81
CA THR A 569 19.24 3.91 -10.74
C THR A 569 17.98 4.41 -10.05
N ILE A 570 17.73 4.01 -8.80
CA ILE A 570 16.54 4.47 -8.05
C ILE A 570 16.75 5.84 -7.42
N LEU A 571 17.94 6.13 -6.90
CA LEU A 571 18.25 7.44 -6.32
C LEU A 571 19.34 8.12 -7.14
N ASP A 572 18.99 9.21 -7.79
CA ASP A 572 19.95 10.08 -8.52
C ASP A 572 20.57 11.10 -7.57
N ILE A 573 21.42 10.61 -6.67
CA ILE A 573 22.09 11.42 -5.65
C ILE A 573 23.60 11.32 -5.76
N ASP A 574 24.28 12.47 -5.59
CA ASP A 574 25.73 12.57 -5.62
C ASP A 574 26.37 12.42 -4.24
N ASN A 575 27.71 12.38 -4.20
CA ASN A 575 28.46 12.28 -2.94
C ASN A 575 28.27 13.48 -1.99
N LYS A 576 27.79 14.63 -2.48
CA LYS A 576 27.50 15.79 -1.64
C LYS A 576 26.17 15.58 -0.93
N GLN A 577 25.14 15.15 -1.67
CA GLN A 577 23.83 14.81 -1.13
C GLN A 577 23.91 13.64 -0.13
N ILE A 578 24.74 12.62 -0.39
CA ILE A 578 25.00 11.54 0.58
C ILE A 578 25.47 12.11 1.92
N LYS A 579 26.40 13.08 1.92
CA LYS A 579 26.87 13.72 3.16
C LYS A 579 25.82 14.61 3.82
N GLU A 580 25.00 15.27 3.02
CA GLU A 580 23.86 16.06 3.53
C GLU A 580 22.86 15.15 4.24
N PHE A 581 22.50 14.02 3.64
CA PHE A 581 21.63 13.03 4.27
C PHE A 581 22.27 12.35 5.49
N ASP A 582 23.58 12.06 5.46
CA ASP A 582 24.28 11.58 6.65
C ASP A 582 24.16 12.59 7.81
N ALA A 583 24.31 13.89 7.53
CA ALA A 583 24.19 14.94 8.53
C ALA A 583 22.75 15.04 9.10
N LEU A 584 21.71 14.86 8.30
CA LEU A 584 20.33 14.80 8.77
C LEU A 584 20.16 13.68 9.82
N TRP A 585 20.64 12.47 9.53
CA TRP A 585 20.56 11.35 10.47
C TRP A 585 21.37 11.57 11.74
N GLU A 586 22.57 12.16 11.64
CA GLU A 586 23.42 12.51 12.81
C GLU A 586 22.70 13.56 13.68
N ASN A 587 22.10 14.58 13.08
CA ASN A 587 21.34 15.61 13.78
C ASN A 587 20.09 15.00 14.45
N ALA A 588 19.32 14.18 13.75
CA ALA A 588 18.16 13.53 14.31
C ALA A 588 18.48 12.70 15.57
N ILE A 589 19.60 11.96 15.55
CA ILE A 589 20.07 11.20 16.72
C ILE A 589 20.51 12.13 17.85
N ALA A 590 21.19 13.25 17.53
CA ALA A 590 21.69 14.18 18.52
C ALA A 590 20.59 15.00 19.20
N GLU A 591 19.54 15.33 18.46
CA GLU A 591 18.41 16.14 18.93
C GLU A 591 17.34 15.31 19.64
N ALA A 592 17.28 14.01 19.40
CA ALA A 592 16.37 13.10 20.11
C ALA A 592 16.63 13.15 21.64
N GLU A 593 15.57 13.38 22.44
CA GLU A 593 15.68 13.66 23.86
C GLU A 593 15.80 12.40 24.71
N THR A 594 15.05 11.35 24.35
CA THR A 594 14.99 10.11 25.12
C THR A 594 15.76 8.98 24.41
N ASP A 595 16.17 7.96 25.17
CA ASP A 595 16.80 6.77 24.60
C ASP A 595 15.86 6.03 23.65
N TRP A 596 14.54 6.02 23.95
CA TRP A 596 13.52 5.43 23.10
C TRP A 596 13.45 6.13 21.73
N GLN A 597 13.42 7.46 21.70
CA GLN A 597 13.43 8.24 20.45
C GLN A 597 14.70 8.00 19.66
N LYS A 598 15.86 7.95 20.33
CA LYS A 598 17.14 7.64 19.67
C LYS A 598 17.16 6.25 19.03
N GLU A 599 16.57 5.27 19.69
CA GLU A 599 16.44 3.92 19.12
C GLU A 599 15.50 3.92 17.90
N ASN A 600 14.41 4.69 17.91
CA ASN A 600 13.53 4.83 16.76
C ASN A 600 14.21 5.51 15.57
N VAL A 601 15.01 6.56 15.81
CA VAL A 601 15.83 7.20 14.77
C VAL A 601 16.83 6.20 14.18
N LYS A 602 17.55 5.46 15.02
CA LYS A 602 18.54 4.45 14.57
C LYS A 602 17.89 3.32 13.79
N ARG A 603 16.69 2.87 14.22
CA ARG A 603 15.90 1.87 13.50
C ARG A 603 15.56 2.34 12.09
N SER A 604 15.02 3.56 11.95
CA SER A 604 14.67 4.12 10.65
C SER A 604 15.92 4.41 9.81
N GLN A 605 17.07 4.79 10.43
CA GLN A 605 18.35 4.98 9.73
C GLN A 605 18.86 3.70 9.04
N ILE A 606 18.39 2.52 9.43
CA ILE A 606 18.81 1.25 8.81
C ILE A 606 18.64 1.30 7.29
N CYS A 607 17.53 1.87 6.77
CA CYS A 607 17.28 1.98 5.35
C CYS A 607 18.40 2.71 4.61
N TRP A 608 18.86 3.84 5.14
CA TRP A 608 19.94 4.63 4.59
C TRP A 608 21.30 3.94 4.66
N ARG A 609 21.62 3.34 5.80
CA ARG A 609 22.86 2.57 5.99
C ARG A 609 22.88 1.33 5.10
N TYR A 610 21.75 0.65 4.94
CA TYR A 610 21.61 -0.51 4.08
C TYR A 610 21.80 -0.15 2.60
N TRP A 611 21.18 0.95 2.14
CA TRP A 611 21.38 1.47 0.79
C TRP A 611 22.87 1.81 0.53
N LYS A 612 23.54 2.54 1.43
CA LYS A 612 24.98 2.86 1.31
C LYS A 612 25.86 1.61 1.27
N ALA A 613 25.56 0.59 2.04
CA ALA A 613 26.30 -0.67 2.04
C ALA A 613 26.23 -1.39 0.69
N ASN A 614 25.16 -1.18 -0.07
CA ASN A 614 24.95 -1.73 -1.41
C ASN A 614 25.51 -0.88 -2.56
N LEU A 615 26.01 0.33 -2.30
CA LEU A 615 26.60 1.18 -3.34
C LEU A 615 27.94 0.65 -3.82
N LYS A 616 28.10 0.46 -5.15
CA LYS A 616 29.37 0.05 -5.77
C LYS A 616 30.45 1.13 -5.78
N LYS A 617 30.07 2.40 -5.72
CA LYS A 617 30.97 3.58 -5.79
C LYS A 617 30.74 4.55 -4.64
N GLY A 618 30.16 4.10 -3.54
CA GLY A 618 29.91 4.94 -2.39
C GLY A 618 31.06 4.96 -1.37
N GLU A 619 30.83 5.56 -0.24
CA GLU A 619 31.75 5.68 0.88
C GLU A 619 32.29 4.32 1.34
N PHE A 620 31.45 3.29 1.33
CA PHE A 620 31.83 1.92 1.64
C PHE A 620 32.77 1.30 0.60
N SER A 621 32.74 1.70 -0.66
CA SER A 621 33.64 1.18 -1.70
C SER A 621 35.07 1.72 -1.56
N SER A 622 35.24 2.86 -0.90
CA SER A 622 36.56 3.46 -0.61
C SER A 622 37.18 2.89 0.67
N LEU A 623 36.42 2.22 1.51
CA LEU A 623 36.94 1.57 2.71
C LEU A 623 37.81 0.37 2.33
N ASN A 624 38.86 0.12 3.12
CA ASN A 624 39.57 -1.15 3.00
C ASN A 624 38.68 -2.31 3.49
N GLU A 625 39.01 -3.53 3.05
CA GLU A 625 38.23 -4.73 3.33
C GLU A 625 37.87 -4.93 4.82
N CYS A 626 38.84 -4.66 5.71
CA CYS A 626 38.62 -4.79 7.16
C CYS A 626 37.59 -3.81 7.68
N LYS A 627 37.63 -2.56 7.23
CA LYS A 627 36.67 -1.52 7.65
C LYS A 627 35.26 -1.79 7.08
N ARG A 628 35.16 -2.25 5.84
CA ARG A 628 33.88 -2.64 5.26
C ARG A 628 33.24 -3.77 6.05
N ARG A 629 34.05 -4.77 6.42
CA ARG A 629 33.58 -5.90 7.23
C ARG A 629 33.09 -5.44 8.60
N GLU A 630 33.81 -4.53 9.24
CA GLU A 630 33.42 -3.94 10.54
C GLU A 630 32.10 -3.16 10.45
N GLU A 631 31.90 -2.31 9.42
CA GLU A 631 30.67 -1.54 9.24
C GLU A 631 29.49 -2.45 8.87
N ASN A 632 29.71 -3.46 8.06
CA ASN A 632 28.70 -4.46 7.74
C ASN A 632 28.29 -5.28 8.95
N GLU A 633 29.25 -5.66 9.81
CA GLU A 633 28.96 -6.37 11.05
C GLU A 633 28.14 -5.52 12.04
N LYS A 634 28.43 -4.22 12.12
CA LYS A 634 27.63 -3.26 12.90
C LYS A 634 26.21 -3.17 12.37
N LEU A 635 26.07 -2.99 11.04
CA LEU A 635 24.75 -2.89 10.41
C LEU A 635 23.95 -4.19 10.66
N TYR A 636 24.56 -5.36 10.49
CA TYR A 636 23.94 -6.65 10.77
C TYR A 636 23.47 -6.76 12.23
N ASN A 637 24.32 -6.39 13.19
CA ASN A 637 23.97 -6.46 14.60
C ASN A 637 22.83 -5.51 14.95
N ASP A 638 22.79 -4.32 14.35
CA ASP A 638 21.69 -3.38 14.53
C ASP A 638 20.38 -3.91 13.92
N MET A 639 20.44 -4.52 12.73
CA MET A 639 19.28 -5.17 12.11
C MET A 639 18.73 -6.30 12.99
N VAL A 640 19.60 -7.14 13.54
CA VAL A 640 19.20 -8.18 14.50
C VAL A 640 18.61 -7.58 15.78
N HIS A 641 19.22 -6.51 16.31
CA HIS A 641 18.74 -5.81 17.49
C HIS A 641 17.31 -5.27 17.29
N PHE A 642 17.01 -4.73 16.12
CA PHE A 642 15.68 -4.22 15.79
C PHE A 642 14.69 -5.30 15.31
N GLY A 643 15.11 -6.56 15.29
CA GLY A 643 14.25 -7.68 14.94
C GLY A 643 13.95 -7.79 13.44
N ILE A 644 14.76 -7.18 12.59
CA ILE A 644 14.64 -7.29 11.13
C ILE A 644 15.02 -8.72 10.73
N THR A 645 14.13 -9.40 10.01
CA THR A 645 14.32 -10.81 9.62
C THR A 645 14.18 -11.03 8.13
N THR A 646 13.51 -10.13 7.41
CA THR A 646 13.21 -10.30 6.00
C THR A 646 13.75 -9.10 5.22
N LEU A 647 14.44 -9.34 4.11
CA LEU A 647 15.09 -8.32 3.30
C LEU A 647 14.43 -8.10 1.95
N MET A 648 13.66 -9.07 1.45
CA MET A 648 12.97 -9.05 0.17
C MET A 648 11.85 -10.08 0.13
N ILE A 649 10.96 -9.95 -0.85
CA ILE A 649 9.97 -10.99 -1.13
C ILE A 649 10.69 -12.24 -1.67
N SER A 650 10.35 -13.39 -1.13
CA SER A 650 10.91 -14.66 -1.54
C SER A 650 9.82 -15.54 -2.13
N ASN A 651 9.72 -15.61 -3.44
CA ASN A 651 8.85 -16.58 -4.12
C ASN A 651 9.51 -17.95 -4.31
N VAL A 652 10.79 -18.13 -3.96
CA VAL A 652 11.50 -19.39 -4.21
C VAL A 652 12.47 -19.72 -3.08
N ARG A 653 12.38 -20.92 -2.54
CA ARG A 653 13.28 -21.80 -1.75
C ARG A 653 14.45 -21.21 -0.92
N HIS A 654 14.83 -19.97 -1.10
CA HIS A 654 15.81 -19.26 -0.30
C HIS A 654 15.14 -18.05 0.33
N THR A 655 14.92 -18.15 1.60
CA THR A 655 14.35 -17.09 2.42
C THR A 655 15.25 -15.85 2.30
N GLY A 656 14.74 -14.74 1.84
CA GLY A 656 15.38 -13.42 2.02
C GLY A 656 15.48 -13.05 3.51
N ARG A 657 15.69 -14.04 4.36
CA ARG A 657 15.82 -13.93 5.82
C ARG A 657 17.26 -13.76 6.18
N LEU A 658 17.51 -12.88 7.13
CA LEU A 658 18.79 -12.81 7.84
C LEU A 658 19.08 -14.16 8.48
N THR A 659 20.26 -14.72 8.21
CA THR A 659 20.74 -15.93 8.87
C THR A 659 21.56 -15.56 10.11
N GLU A 660 21.67 -16.46 11.08
CA GLU A 660 22.41 -16.23 12.32
C GLU A 660 23.94 -16.11 12.14
N THR A 661 24.45 -16.19 10.90
CA THR A 661 25.89 -16.12 10.65
C THR A 661 26.33 -14.72 10.29
N PRO A 662 27.35 -14.16 10.96
CA PRO A 662 27.92 -12.84 10.66
C PRO A 662 28.46 -12.70 9.24
N ASP A 663 28.63 -13.79 8.50
CA ASP A 663 29.07 -13.81 7.11
C ASP A 663 27.95 -13.49 6.12
N PHE A 664 26.69 -13.58 6.56
CA PHE A 664 25.53 -13.07 5.83
C PHE A 664 25.29 -11.61 6.22
N VAL A 665 26.19 -10.80 5.81
CA VAL A 665 26.03 -9.36 5.90
C VAL A 665 24.94 -8.96 4.94
N ALA A 666 24.28 -7.85 5.19
CA ALA A 666 23.36 -7.21 4.25
C ALA A 666 23.92 -7.10 2.82
N VAL A 667 25.23 -7.24 2.65
CA VAL A 667 25.95 -7.40 1.39
C VAL A 667 26.67 -8.73 1.39
N PRO A 668 26.44 -9.66 0.45
CA PRO A 668 27.16 -10.93 0.36
C PRO A 668 28.68 -10.73 0.39
N SER A 669 29.40 -11.61 1.10
CA SER A 669 30.87 -11.57 1.20
C SER A 669 31.56 -11.56 -0.15
N GLU A 670 30.97 -12.18 -1.15
CA GLU A 670 31.42 -12.20 -2.56
C GLU A 670 31.39 -10.80 -3.21
N TRP A 671 30.46 -9.94 -2.81
CA TRP A 671 30.40 -8.57 -3.26
C TRP A 671 31.46 -7.67 -2.61
N VAL A 672 31.92 -8.08 -1.44
CA VAL A 672 33.05 -7.45 -0.75
C VAL A 672 34.38 -7.89 -1.36
N GLN A 673 34.46 -9.13 -1.88
CA GLN A 673 35.69 -9.72 -2.43
C GLN A 673 35.94 -9.32 -3.89
N SER A 674 34.92 -9.01 -4.67
CA SER A 674 35.03 -8.70 -6.11
C SER A 674 35.36 -7.22 -6.41
N ARG A 675 35.74 -6.44 -5.41
CA ARG A 675 36.00 -4.98 -5.56
C ARG A 675 37.42 -4.61 -5.16
#